data_81661c88a03b9cfd546486a14e155cb9
#
_entry.id   81661c88a03b9cfd546486a14e155cb9
#
_cell.length_a   1.000
_cell.length_b   1.000
_cell.length_c   1.000
_cell.angle_alpha   90.00
_cell.angle_beta   90.00
_cell.angle_gamma   90.00
#
_symmetry.space_group_name_H-M   'P 1'
#
loop_
_entity.id
_entity.type
_entity.pdbx_description
1 polymer ?
#
loop_
_entity_poly.entity_id
_entity_poly.type
_entity_poly.pdbx_seq_one_letter_code
_entity_poly.pdbx_strand_id
1 'polypeptide(L)'
;MEINRAKLSPMMQKYFETKDQYPGCILFYRLGDFYEMFFDDAITASKALEITLTGKECGLEERAPMCGVPFHAADNYIDRLVKKGYRVAIAEQMEDPKLAKGLVKREVIRVVTPGTICDNKALDETKNNYIMSIAYVGGIYGVSTCDVSTGEFYLTELKTKEQLEDELFKFTPAEVICNDLFELSGENLDELKDRLHFTVSTPDSWYYKEDNAKKILMEHFHTTSLLGIGLEDYDSGMISAGALMQYLYDTQKSTMPHITNIQPYTTGCYMIVDTSTRRNLELTETLREKEKRGSLLWVLDKTKTAMGARLLRSFIEQPLIDRARILKRQEAIEELLNEYVTREEIREYLQPVYDLERLAGRISYKTANPRDLLAFAASLRMLPPIKQQLADFKGSLLKELYDELDTLDDLEALISSAIIEDPPLVIREGGIIKDGYNEDVDKLRRSKTEGKNWLAELEAKERERTGIKTLRVRYNKVFGYYIEVTNSFKDMVPDDYTRKQTLTNAERFITQELKELEDLILGAEDKLAALEYELFCDVRDRVASQVERIQKTARAVALLDVIASLSFVAERQNYVKPQINERGILDIKNGRHPVVEQMIPNDMFVANDVLLDNGKNRISIITGPNMAGKSTYMRQVALIALMAQIGSFVPAKSANICISDRIFTRVGASDDLASGQSTLMVEMNEVANILRHATKKSLIILDEIGRGTSTYDGMSIAWAVVEYIADARQLGAKTLFATHYHELTELEGALNGVNNYCIAVKEQGDDIVFLRKIVKGGADRSYGIQVAKLAGVPDRVINRAKELVEELTDADIAARAREIAQMQSTPSKKRVSRPDEVDANQLTLFDTVKDDSIIEEIKKLEIANMTPLDALNTLYRMQATLKNRI
;
A
#
# COMPACT_ATOMS: atom_id res chain seq x y z
N MET A 1 13.02 -0.21 -35.99
CA MET A 1 14.03 -0.65 -36.99
C MET A 1 14.12 -2.16 -36.96
N GLU A 2 13.95 -2.85 -38.10
CA GLU A 2 14.27 -4.29 -38.14
C GLU A 2 15.78 -4.48 -38.09
N ILE A 3 16.27 -4.90 -36.92
CA ILE A 3 17.69 -5.12 -36.69
C ILE A 3 18.07 -6.48 -37.27
N ASN A 4 19.03 -6.52 -38.21
CA ASN A 4 19.54 -7.75 -38.72
C ASN A 4 20.43 -8.45 -37.67
N ARG A 5 19.83 -9.31 -36.87
CA ARG A 5 20.47 -9.98 -35.71
C ARG A 5 21.66 -10.84 -36.07
N ALA A 6 21.72 -11.38 -37.34
CA ALA A 6 22.82 -12.20 -37.78
C ALA A 6 24.16 -11.43 -37.98
N LYS A 7 24.08 -10.09 -38.11
CA LYS A 7 25.26 -9.22 -38.25
C LYS A 7 25.75 -8.63 -36.92
N LEU A 8 25.01 -8.87 -35.84
CA LEU A 8 25.39 -8.37 -34.53
C LEU A 8 26.62 -9.09 -33.96
N SER A 9 27.37 -8.40 -33.10
CA SER A 9 28.44 -9.00 -32.31
C SER A 9 27.92 -10.14 -31.45
N PRO A 10 28.75 -11.16 -31.14
CA PRO A 10 28.31 -12.31 -30.34
C PRO A 10 27.70 -11.92 -28.97
N MET A 11 28.19 -10.85 -28.37
CA MET A 11 27.66 -10.32 -27.11
C MET A 11 26.24 -9.74 -27.30
N MET A 12 26.00 -9.00 -28.39
CA MET A 12 24.69 -8.44 -28.69
C MET A 12 23.70 -9.51 -29.13
N GLN A 13 24.12 -10.58 -29.76
CA GLN A 13 23.28 -11.74 -30.06
C GLN A 13 22.76 -12.35 -28.75
N LYS A 14 23.66 -12.59 -27.78
CA LYS A 14 23.26 -13.11 -26.46
C LYS A 14 22.38 -12.14 -25.67
N TYR A 15 22.59 -10.83 -25.83
CA TYR A 15 21.69 -9.83 -25.25
C TYR A 15 20.26 -10.00 -25.76
N PHE A 16 20.09 -10.15 -27.09
CA PHE A 16 18.76 -10.35 -27.68
C PHE A 16 18.16 -11.72 -27.33
N GLU A 17 18.95 -12.78 -27.25
CA GLU A 17 18.48 -14.09 -26.76
C GLU A 17 17.88 -13.99 -25.35
N THR A 18 18.54 -13.21 -24.48
CA THR A 18 18.02 -12.94 -23.13
C THR A 18 16.80 -12.02 -23.18
N LYS A 19 16.84 -10.95 -23.97
CA LYS A 19 15.74 -9.98 -24.09
C LYS A 19 14.45 -10.61 -24.59
N ASP A 20 14.53 -11.52 -25.55
CA ASP A 20 13.37 -12.21 -26.14
C ASP A 20 12.64 -13.11 -25.12
N GLN A 21 13.33 -13.57 -24.07
CA GLN A 21 12.72 -14.32 -22.97
C GLN A 21 11.96 -13.43 -21.98
N TYR A 22 12.22 -12.11 -21.99
CA TYR A 22 11.61 -11.16 -21.06
C TYR A 22 10.98 -9.98 -21.82
N PRO A 23 9.93 -10.21 -22.60
CA PRO A 23 9.26 -9.16 -23.36
C PRO A 23 8.64 -8.14 -22.39
N GLY A 24 8.69 -6.86 -22.79
CA GLY A 24 8.15 -5.76 -21.97
C GLY A 24 8.97 -5.35 -20.76
N CYS A 25 10.09 -6.04 -20.45
CA CYS A 25 10.99 -5.66 -19.37
C CYS A 25 12.17 -4.83 -19.89
N ILE A 26 12.61 -3.82 -19.18
CA ILE A 26 13.90 -3.17 -19.42
C ILE A 26 15.01 -4.10 -18.91
N LEU A 27 15.92 -4.54 -19.79
CA LEU A 27 16.97 -5.48 -19.44
C LEU A 27 18.23 -4.77 -18.93
N PHE A 28 18.51 -4.93 -17.65
CA PHE A 28 19.75 -4.52 -17.01
C PHE A 28 20.79 -5.63 -17.19
N TYR A 29 21.68 -5.46 -18.16
CA TYR A 29 22.63 -6.48 -18.57
C TYR A 29 24.02 -6.21 -17.99
N ARG A 30 24.51 -7.07 -17.08
CA ARG A 30 25.77 -6.86 -16.39
C ARG A 30 26.97 -6.94 -17.31
N LEU A 31 27.76 -5.87 -17.39
CA LEU A 31 29.01 -5.79 -18.13
C LEU A 31 30.09 -5.11 -17.27
N GLY A 32 30.97 -5.92 -16.67
CA GLY A 32 31.95 -5.42 -15.71
C GLY A 32 31.29 -4.75 -14.51
N ASP A 33 31.61 -3.48 -14.24
CA ASP A 33 31.10 -2.72 -13.09
C ASP A 33 29.79 -1.98 -13.39
N PHE A 34 29.17 -2.20 -14.57
CA PHE A 34 27.95 -1.53 -14.98
C PHE A 34 26.84 -2.52 -15.34
N TYR A 35 25.60 -2.09 -15.14
CA TYR A 35 24.47 -2.62 -15.88
C TYR A 35 24.24 -1.73 -17.09
N GLU A 36 24.36 -2.30 -18.26
CA GLU A 36 24.17 -1.61 -19.53
C GLU A 36 22.82 -2.02 -20.15
N MET A 37 22.11 -1.06 -20.70
CA MET A 37 20.87 -1.23 -21.46
C MET A 37 21.12 -0.83 -22.90
N PHE A 38 20.48 -1.50 -23.85
CA PHE A 38 20.72 -1.29 -25.27
C PHE A 38 19.43 -1.06 -26.04
N PHE A 39 19.55 -0.44 -27.22
CA PHE A 39 18.46 -0.17 -28.17
C PHE A 39 17.26 0.53 -27.52
N ASP A 40 16.04 0.01 -27.68
CA ASP A 40 14.81 0.62 -27.15
C ASP A 40 14.80 0.71 -25.63
N ASP A 41 15.40 -0.27 -24.94
CA ASP A 41 15.55 -0.24 -23.48
C ASP A 41 16.42 0.96 -23.05
N ALA A 42 17.51 1.22 -23.78
CA ALA A 42 18.39 2.35 -23.49
C ALA A 42 17.69 3.69 -23.71
N ILE A 43 16.91 3.81 -24.79
CA ILE A 43 16.15 5.04 -25.10
C ILE A 43 15.10 5.29 -24.02
N THR A 44 14.36 4.26 -23.62
CA THR A 44 13.34 4.34 -22.59
C THR A 44 13.93 4.65 -21.22
N ALA A 45 14.96 3.91 -20.82
CA ALA A 45 15.62 4.08 -19.53
C ALA A 45 16.32 5.45 -19.43
N SER A 46 17.01 5.90 -20.48
CA SER A 46 17.68 7.22 -20.45
C SER A 46 16.70 8.37 -20.24
N LYS A 47 15.52 8.32 -20.87
CA LYS A 47 14.45 9.31 -20.68
C LYS A 47 13.83 9.21 -19.28
N ALA A 48 13.52 7.99 -18.84
CA ALA A 48 12.86 7.77 -17.56
C ALA A 48 13.76 8.11 -16.36
N LEU A 49 15.06 7.84 -16.47
CA LEU A 49 16.05 8.04 -15.41
C LEU A 49 16.80 9.39 -15.53
N GLU A 50 16.64 10.10 -16.65
CA GLU A 50 17.39 11.34 -16.95
C GLU A 50 18.91 11.14 -16.96
N ILE A 51 19.34 10.00 -17.54
CA ILE A 51 20.78 9.66 -17.70
C ILE A 51 21.20 9.79 -19.15
N THR A 52 22.52 9.94 -19.36
CA THR A 52 23.08 10.16 -20.69
C THR A 52 22.90 8.93 -21.58
N LEU A 53 22.32 9.15 -22.77
CA LEU A 53 22.28 8.17 -23.85
C LEU A 53 23.57 8.27 -24.66
N THR A 54 24.27 7.15 -24.82
CA THR A 54 25.51 7.02 -25.59
C THR A 54 25.34 5.97 -26.69
N GLY A 55 26.41 5.58 -27.37
CA GLY A 55 26.40 4.53 -28.40
C GLY A 55 27.52 3.54 -28.20
N LYS A 56 27.24 2.24 -28.36
CA LYS A 56 28.20 1.13 -28.31
C LYS A 56 28.31 0.43 -29.67
N GLU A 57 29.49 0.02 -30.03
CA GLU A 57 29.68 -0.78 -31.23
C GLU A 57 29.02 -2.15 -31.12
N CYS A 58 28.19 -2.49 -32.11
CA CYS A 58 27.30 -3.67 -32.03
C CYS A 58 27.52 -4.66 -33.19
N GLY A 59 28.44 -4.36 -34.12
CA GLY A 59 28.66 -5.12 -35.35
C GLY A 59 27.90 -4.62 -36.56
N LEU A 60 27.09 -3.56 -36.40
CA LEU A 60 26.43 -2.83 -37.49
C LEU A 60 27.20 -1.54 -37.81
N GLU A 61 26.89 -0.90 -38.91
CA GLU A 61 27.49 0.40 -39.30
C GLU A 61 27.12 1.51 -38.31
N GLU A 62 25.92 1.47 -37.79
CA GLU A 62 25.45 2.37 -36.74
C GLU A 62 25.72 1.81 -35.34
N ARG A 63 26.09 2.67 -34.39
CA ARG A 63 26.25 2.28 -32.99
C ARG A 63 24.90 2.02 -32.34
N ALA A 64 24.80 0.96 -31.58
CA ALA A 64 23.61 0.71 -30.78
C ALA A 64 23.42 1.80 -29.71
N PRO A 65 22.25 2.45 -29.59
CA PRO A 65 21.95 3.29 -28.43
C PRO A 65 22.21 2.50 -27.14
N MET A 66 22.90 3.13 -26.19
CA MET A 66 23.28 2.53 -24.94
C MET A 66 23.22 3.56 -23.81
N CYS A 67 22.72 3.14 -22.64
CA CYS A 67 22.94 3.82 -21.37
C CYS A 67 23.33 2.79 -20.32
N GLY A 68 23.93 3.24 -19.22
CA GLY A 68 24.39 2.33 -18.18
C GLY A 68 24.43 2.99 -16.82
N VAL A 69 24.30 2.17 -15.79
CA VAL A 69 24.37 2.57 -14.38
C VAL A 69 25.39 1.71 -13.63
N PRO A 70 26.14 2.27 -12.65
CA PRO A 70 27.05 1.47 -11.84
C PRO A 70 26.28 0.40 -11.08
N PHE A 71 26.81 -0.83 -11.02
CA PHE A 71 26.09 -1.95 -10.41
C PHE A 71 25.79 -1.73 -8.93
N HIS A 72 26.71 -1.09 -8.20
CA HIS A 72 26.54 -0.80 -6.77
C HIS A 72 25.47 0.26 -6.48
N ALA A 73 25.02 1.00 -7.49
CA ALA A 73 23.98 2.00 -7.38
C ALA A 73 22.68 1.60 -8.12
N ALA A 74 22.63 0.41 -8.72
CA ALA A 74 21.56 -0.03 -9.60
C ALA A 74 20.19 -0.02 -8.93
N ASP A 75 20.10 -0.40 -7.66
CA ASP A 75 18.85 -0.48 -6.91
C ASP A 75 18.07 0.84 -6.95
N ASN A 76 18.75 1.98 -6.74
CA ASN A 76 18.10 3.30 -6.81
C ASN A 76 17.52 3.63 -8.20
N TYR A 77 18.17 3.16 -9.25
CA TYR A 77 17.69 3.37 -10.63
C TYR A 77 16.56 2.41 -10.98
N ILE A 78 16.65 1.17 -10.53
CA ILE A 78 15.58 0.17 -10.68
C ILE A 78 14.32 0.67 -9.99
N ASP A 79 14.41 1.14 -8.75
CA ASP A 79 13.29 1.71 -8.00
C ASP A 79 12.61 2.86 -8.73
N ARG A 80 13.40 3.78 -9.32
CA ARG A 80 12.86 4.90 -10.09
C ARG A 80 12.12 4.44 -11.34
N LEU A 81 12.58 3.39 -12.02
CA LEU A 81 11.90 2.81 -13.17
C LEU A 81 10.61 2.11 -12.75
N VAL A 82 10.68 1.30 -11.70
CA VAL A 82 9.54 0.51 -11.23
C VAL A 82 8.43 1.41 -10.67
N LYS A 83 8.77 2.48 -9.95
CA LYS A 83 7.79 3.52 -9.53
C LYS A 83 7.11 4.23 -10.70
N LYS A 84 7.73 4.25 -11.87
CA LYS A 84 7.13 4.75 -13.12
C LYS A 84 6.35 3.67 -13.89
N GLY A 85 6.17 2.48 -13.31
CA GLY A 85 5.42 1.36 -13.88
C GLY A 85 6.19 0.47 -14.84
N TYR A 86 7.53 0.67 -14.98
CA TYR A 86 8.35 -0.23 -15.81
C TYR A 86 8.72 -1.51 -15.06
N ARG A 87 8.90 -2.60 -15.81
CA ARG A 87 9.40 -3.88 -15.31
C ARG A 87 10.87 -4.00 -15.68
N VAL A 88 11.71 -4.45 -14.76
CA VAL A 88 13.17 -4.52 -14.94
C VAL A 88 13.66 -5.94 -14.75
N ALA A 89 14.27 -6.52 -15.78
CA ALA A 89 14.94 -7.81 -15.70
C ALA A 89 16.44 -7.61 -15.43
N ILE A 90 16.96 -8.25 -14.38
CA ILE A 90 18.35 -8.13 -13.95
C ILE A 90 19.14 -9.37 -14.41
N ALA A 91 20.05 -9.19 -15.34
CA ALA A 91 20.92 -10.24 -15.85
C ALA A 91 22.34 -10.13 -15.26
N GLU A 92 22.72 -11.12 -14.44
CA GLU A 92 24.02 -11.19 -13.77
C GLU A 92 24.99 -12.14 -14.44
N GLN A 93 26.30 -11.93 -14.19
CA GLN A 93 27.36 -12.82 -14.61
C GLN A 93 27.40 -14.05 -13.70
N MET A 94 27.27 -15.24 -14.28
CA MET A 94 27.20 -16.51 -13.54
C MET A 94 28.58 -17.13 -13.29
N GLU A 95 29.64 -16.60 -13.90
CA GLU A 95 31.01 -17.09 -13.77
C GLU A 95 31.99 -15.93 -13.68
N ASP A 96 33.17 -16.19 -13.06
CA ASP A 96 34.22 -15.18 -12.94
C ASP A 96 34.78 -14.85 -14.34
N PRO A 97 34.78 -13.58 -14.75
CA PRO A 97 35.35 -13.18 -16.04
C PRO A 97 36.79 -13.57 -16.26
N LYS A 98 37.58 -13.75 -15.18
CA LYS A 98 39.01 -14.19 -15.25
C LYS A 98 39.17 -15.67 -15.57
N LEU A 99 38.15 -16.49 -15.31
CA LEU A 99 38.17 -17.96 -15.51
C LEU A 99 37.38 -18.37 -16.77
N ALA A 100 36.59 -17.50 -17.34
CA ALA A 100 35.74 -17.78 -18.49
C ALA A 100 36.58 -18.02 -19.77
N LYS A 101 36.39 -19.17 -20.41
CA LYS A 101 36.95 -19.48 -21.74
C LYS A 101 35.96 -18.99 -22.81
N GLY A 102 35.88 -17.66 -23.04
CA GLY A 102 35.02 -17.07 -24.05
C GLY A 102 34.12 -15.99 -23.48
N LEU A 103 32.87 -15.89 -23.99
CA LEU A 103 31.88 -14.94 -23.45
C LEU A 103 31.33 -15.42 -22.11
N VAL A 104 31.48 -14.62 -21.07
CA VAL A 104 30.94 -14.88 -19.73
C VAL A 104 29.43 -15.16 -19.83
N LYS A 105 28.99 -16.27 -19.22
CA LYS A 105 27.57 -16.64 -19.16
C LYS A 105 26.81 -15.66 -18.28
N ARG A 106 25.65 -15.22 -18.77
CA ARG A 106 24.74 -14.32 -18.03
C ARG A 106 23.35 -14.92 -18.02
N GLU A 107 22.70 -14.81 -16.87
CA GLU A 107 21.32 -15.26 -16.69
C GLU A 107 20.52 -14.20 -15.93
N VAL A 108 19.21 -14.14 -16.22
CA VAL A 108 18.32 -13.28 -15.44
C VAL A 108 18.08 -13.94 -14.09
N ILE A 109 18.55 -13.27 -13.06
CA ILE A 109 18.43 -13.73 -11.67
C ILE A 109 17.15 -13.23 -11.01
N ARG A 110 16.53 -12.16 -11.54
CA ARG A 110 15.32 -11.56 -10.99
C ARG A 110 14.65 -10.62 -11.98
N VAL A 111 13.32 -10.57 -11.95
CA VAL A 111 12.51 -9.52 -12.58
C VAL A 111 11.86 -8.69 -11.49
N VAL A 112 12.14 -7.39 -11.46
CA VAL A 112 11.54 -6.45 -10.50
C VAL A 112 10.35 -5.77 -11.14
N THR A 113 9.19 -5.88 -10.50
CA THR A 113 7.93 -5.26 -10.90
C THR A 113 7.37 -4.41 -9.76
N PRO A 114 6.38 -3.53 -9.97
CA PRO A 114 5.84 -2.70 -8.89
C PRO A 114 5.38 -3.49 -7.66
N GLY A 115 4.78 -4.68 -7.84
CA GLY A 115 4.30 -5.54 -6.76
C GLY A 115 5.38 -6.43 -6.12
N THR A 116 6.57 -6.52 -6.72
CA THR A 116 7.63 -7.43 -6.26
C THR A 116 8.89 -6.75 -5.71
N ILE A 117 8.79 -5.47 -5.38
CA ILE A 117 9.86 -4.73 -4.70
C ILE A 117 10.04 -5.27 -3.29
N CYS A 118 11.28 -5.60 -2.91
CA CYS A 118 11.65 -6.07 -1.56
C CYS A 118 12.72 -5.20 -0.88
N ASP A 119 13.24 -4.17 -1.55
CA ASP A 119 14.24 -3.29 -0.97
C ASP A 119 13.58 -2.23 -0.07
N ASN A 120 14.02 -2.15 1.19
CA ASN A 120 13.49 -1.20 2.17
C ASN A 120 13.68 0.28 1.75
N LYS A 121 14.68 0.60 0.94
CA LYS A 121 14.89 1.98 0.47
C LYS A 121 13.82 2.45 -0.50
N ALA A 122 13.23 1.52 -1.24
CA ALA A 122 12.19 1.79 -2.23
C ALA A 122 10.79 1.80 -1.63
N LEU A 123 10.57 1.01 -0.58
CA LEU A 123 9.29 0.80 0.07
C LEU A 123 9.03 1.85 1.15
N ASP A 124 7.78 2.27 1.28
CA ASP A 124 7.31 2.98 2.46
C ASP A 124 7.31 2.02 3.66
N GLU A 125 8.00 2.39 4.74
CA GLU A 125 8.11 1.54 5.93
C GLU A 125 6.76 1.30 6.61
N THR A 126 5.82 2.22 6.45
CA THR A 126 4.49 2.21 7.08
C THR A 126 3.38 1.65 6.21
N LYS A 127 3.71 1.18 4.99
CA LYS A 127 2.74 0.60 4.05
C LYS A 127 3.20 -0.76 3.55
N ASN A 128 2.25 -1.66 3.36
CA ASN A 128 2.48 -2.91 2.64
C ASN A 128 2.57 -2.65 1.12
N ASN A 129 3.27 -3.51 0.40
CA ASN A 129 3.40 -3.46 -1.05
C ASN A 129 2.75 -4.69 -1.67
N TYR A 130 1.45 -4.62 -1.87
CA TYR A 130 0.69 -5.76 -2.33
C TYR A 130 0.75 -5.97 -3.85
N ILE A 131 0.86 -7.22 -4.26
CA ILE A 131 0.50 -7.72 -5.58
C ILE A 131 -0.78 -8.54 -5.46
N MET A 132 -1.72 -8.34 -6.38
CA MET A 132 -3.01 -9.04 -6.38
C MET A 132 -3.18 -9.87 -7.66
N SER A 133 -3.69 -11.08 -7.52
CA SER A 133 -4.13 -11.90 -8.65
C SER A 133 -5.65 -11.99 -8.65
N ILE A 134 -6.25 -11.91 -9.84
CA ILE A 134 -7.67 -12.04 -10.07
C ILE A 134 -7.90 -13.17 -11.07
N ALA A 135 -8.63 -14.20 -10.66
CA ALA A 135 -9.09 -15.28 -11.51
C ALA A 135 -10.61 -15.23 -11.63
N TYR A 136 -11.11 -14.97 -12.83
CA TYR A 136 -12.56 -15.05 -13.08
C TYR A 136 -12.91 -16.40 -13.69
N VAL A 137 -13.62 -17.23 -12.92
CA VAL A 137 -13.98 -18.59 -13.31
C VAL A 137 -15.43 -18.89 -12.89
N GLY A 138 -16.26 -19.34 -13.83
CA GLY A 138 -17.63 -19.75 -13.50
C GLY A 138 -18.53 -18.67 -12.90
N GLY A 139 -18.25 -17.39 -13.13
CA GLY A 139 -19.01 -16.28 -12.56
C GLY A 139 -18.55 -15.86 -11.14
N ILE A 140 -17.44 -16.40 -10.64
CA ILE A 140 -16.85 -16.10 -9.34
C ILE A 140 -15.47 -15.46 -9.56
N TYR A 141 -15.18 -14.39 -8.83
CA TYR A 141 -13.86 -13.78 -8.79
C TYR A 141 -13.05 -14.40 -7.65
N GLY A 142 -12.06 -15.21 -7.98
CA GLY A 142 -11.04 -15.64 -7.03
C GLY A 142 -9.99 -14.54 -6.92
N VAL A 143 -9.75 -14.07 -5.72
CA VAL A 143 -8.79 -12.99 -5.45
C VAL A 143 -7.76 -13.47 -4.45
N SER A 144 -6.49 -13.32 -4.80
CA SER A 144 -5.37 -13.55 -3.90
C SER A 144 -4.44 -12.35 -3.87
N THR A 145 -3.91 -12.03 -2.70
CA THR A 145 -3.10 -10.84 -2.47
C THR A 145 -1.89 -11.19 -1.61
N CYS A 146 -0.69 -10.78 -2.06
CA CYS A 146 0.54 -11.07 -1.35
C CYS A 146 1.40 -9.81 -1.19
N ASP A 147 1.98 -9.60 -0.01
CA ASP A 147 3.13 -8.70 0.16
C ASP A 147 4.41 -9.53 0.17
N VAL A 148 5.15 -9.44 -0.90
CA VAL A 148 6.37 -10.21 -1.12
C VAL A 148 7.48 -9.84 -0.12
N SER A 149 7.46 -8.64 0.44
CA SER A 149 8.47 -8.18 1.39
C SER A 149 8.27 -8.74 2.81
N THR A 150 7.02 -9.00 3.21
CA THR A 150 6.65 -9.52 4.54
C THR A 150 6.27 -10.99 4.54
N GLY A 151 5.82 -11.52 3.39
CA GLY A 151 5.32 -12.89 3.25
C GLY A 151 3.85 -13.04 3.62
N GLU A 152 3.10 -11.93 3.81
CA GLU A 152 1.65 -11.99 3.98
C GLU A 152 0.97 -12.47 2.70
N PHE A 153 0.06 -13.45 2.82
CA PHE A 153 -0.67 -14.00 1.69
C PHE A 153 -2.13 -14.25 2.07
N TYR A 154 -3.04 -13.54 1.41
CA TYR A 154 -4.48 -13.58 1.63
C TYR A 154 -5.21 -14.15 0.42
N LEU A 155 -6.39 -14.76 0.67
CA LEU A 155 -7.22 -15.33 -0.38
C LEU A 155 -8.70 -15.16 -0.04
N THR A 156 -9.52 -14.82 -1.05
CA THR A 156 -10.98 -14.75 -0.92
C THR A 156 -11.68 -15.07 -2.24
N GLU A 157 -12.99 -15.34 -2.19
CA GLU A 157 -13.87 -15.47 -3.36
C GLU A 157 -15.01 -14.46 -3.28
N LEU A 158 -15.31 -13.84 -4.42
CA LEU A 158 -16.27 -12.76 -4.53
C LEU A 158 -17.28 -13.08 -5.63
N LYS A 159 -18.51 -12.65 -5.42
CA LYS A 159 -19.63 -12.94 -6.34
C LYS A 159 -20.02 -11.77 -7.23
N THR A 160 -19.61 -10.56 -6.84
CA THR A 160 -20.00 -9.34 -7.55
C THR A 160 -18.79 -8.44 -7.82
N LYS A 161 -18.94 -7.60 -8.83
CA LYS A 161 -17.93 -6.60 -9.21
C LYS A 161 -17.66 -5.62 -8.08
N GLU A 162 -18.71 -5.16 -7.41
CA GLU A 162 -18.60 -4.22 -6.31
C GLU A 162 -17.74 -4.77 -5.17
N GLN A 163 -17.88 -6.08 -4.88
CA GLN A 163 -17.01 -6.74 -3.91
C GLN A 163 -15.55 -6.77 -4.38
N LEU A 164 -15.29 -6.97 -5.67
CA LEU A 164 -13.94 -6.91 -6.22
C LEU A 164 -13.35 -5.50 -6.13
N GLU A 165 -14.13 -4.48 -6.45
CA GLU A 165 -13.71 -3.09 -6.27
C GLU A 165 -13.38 -2.79 -4.80
N ASP A 166 -14.22 -3.23 -3.86
CA ASP A 166 -13.96 -3.09 -2.41
C ASP A 166 -12.61 -3.72 -2.01
N GLU A 167 -12.27 -4.90 -2.55
CA GLU A 167 -10.99 -5.57 -2.26
C GLU A 167 -9.78 -4.85 -2.91
N LEU A 168 -9.93 -4.35 -4.13
CA LEU A 168 -8.90 -3.52 -4.77
C LEU A 168 -8.62 -2.25 -3.97
N PHE A 169 -9.67 -1.61 -3.46
CA PHE A 169 -9.53 -0.44 -2.59
C PHE A 169 -8.97 -0.76 -1.21
N LYS A 170 -9.29 -1.93 -0.67
CA LYS A 170 -8.82 -2.39 0.63
C LYS A 170 -7.31 -2.59 0.63
N PHE A 171 -6.78 -3.29 -0.37
CA PHE A 171 -5.36 -3.62 -0.45
C PHE A 171 -4.54 -2.58 -1.21
N THR A 172 -5.17 -1.76 -2.06
CA THR A 172 -4.48 -0.79 -2.93
C THR A 172 -3.20 -1.38 -3.55
N PRO A 173 -3.33 -2.47 -4.33
CA PRO A 173 -2.17 -3.19 -4.84
C PRO A 173 -1.32 -2.30 -5.76
N ALA A 174 0.00 -2.49 -5.75
CA ALA A 174 0.90 -1.84 -6.70
C ALA A 174 0.84 -2.50 -8.09
N GLU A 175 0.49 -3.78 -8.11
CA GLU A 175 0.37 -4.58 -9.34
C GLU A 175 -0.80 -5.55 -9.24
N VAL A 176 -1.51 -5.70 -10.34
CA VAL A 176 -2.60 -6.68 -10.51
C VAL A 176 -2.26 -7.60 -11.67
N ILE A 177 -2.38 -8.91 -11.43
CA ILE A 177 -2.34 -9.92 -12.51
C ILE A 177 -3.72 -10.52 -12.67
N CYS A 178 -4.15 -10.80 -13.90
CA CYS A 178 -5.47 -11.35 -14.16
C CYS A 178 -5.44 -12.36 -15.33
N ASN A 179 -6.48 -13.20 -15.40
CA ASN A 179 -6.66 -14.13 -16.50
C ASN A 179 -7.40 -13.49 -17.68
N ASP A 180 -7.25 -14.09 -18.87
CA ASP A 180 -7.88 -13.62 -20.11
C ASP A 180 -9.43 -13.54 -20.00
N LEU A 181 -10.04 -14.44 -19.24
CA LEU A 181 -11.48 -14.45 -19.02
C LEU A 181 -11.97 -13.22 -18.26
N PHE A 182 -11.15 -12.70 -17.38
CA PHE A 182 -11.44 -11.45 -16.66
C PHE A 182 -11.41 -10.25 -17.63
N GLU A 183 -10.41 -10.15 -18.50
CA GLU A 183 -10.37 -9.10 -19.53
C GLU A 183 -11.57 -9.18 -20.49
N LEU A 184 -11.98 -10.40 -20.87
CA LEU A 184 -13.13 -10.63 -21.74
C LEU A 184 -14.48 -10.42 -21.06
N SER A 185 -14.55 -10.37 -19.73
CA SER A 185 -15.81 -10.14 -18.97
C SER A 185 -16.43 -8.76 -19.21
N GLY A 186 -15.70 -7.85 -19.88
CA GLY A 186 -16.13 -6.47 -20.13
C GLY A 186 -15.90 -5.54 -18.93
N GLU A 187 -15.22 -6.01 -17.90
CA GLU A 187 -14.84 -5.22 -16.75
C GLU A 187 -13.72 -4.24 -17.12
N ASN A 188 -13.99 -2.97 -16.96
CA ASN A 188 -13.00 -1.92 -17.30
C ASN A 188 -12.07 -1.65 -16.11
N LEU A 189 -10.92 -2.34 -16.09
CA LEU A 189 -9.87 -2.07 -15.11
C LEU A 189 -9.16 -0.72 -15.33
N ASP A 190 -9.28 -0.13 -16.51
CA ASP A 190 -8.55 1.11 -16.83
C ASP A 190 -8.99 2.27 -15.93
N GLU A 191 -10.30 2.37 -15.65
CA GLU A 191 -10.80 3.40 -14.71
C GLU A 191 -10.26 3.18 -13.29
N LEU A 192 -10.24 1.91 -12.83
CA LEU A 192 -9.70 1.57 -11.50
C LEU A 192 -8.19 1.73 -11.44
N LYS A 193 -7.48 1.39 -12.51
CA LYS A 193 -6.03 1.58 -12.66
C LYS A 193 -5.64 3.05 -12.55
N ASP A 194 -6.38 3.94 -13.21
CA ASP A 194 -6.12 5.38 -13.14
C ASP A 194 -6.41 5.96 -11.74
N ARG A 195 -7.43 5.44 -11.06
CA ARG A 195 -7.81 5.87 -9.71
C ARG A 195 -6.89 5.35 -8.61
N LEU A 196 -6.41 4.11 -8.72
CA LEU A 196 -5.59 3.42 -7.71
C LEU A 196 -4.10 3.38 -8.06
N HIS A 197 -3.73 3.77 -9.29
CA HIS A 197 -2.34 3.82 -9.78
C HIS A 197 -1.60 2.48 -9.73
N PHE A 198 -2.29 1.35 -9.99
CA PHE A 198 -1.66 0.05 -10.11
C PHE A 198 -1.30 -0.28 -11.57
N THR A 199 -0.38 -1.22 -11.75
CA THR A 199 -0.05 -1.78 -13.06
C THR A 199 -0.80 -3.08 -13.27
N VAL A 200 -1.24 -3.36 -14.51
CA VAL A 200 -1.89 -4.62 -14.88
C VAL A 200 -0.94 -5.46 -15.70
N SER A 201 -0.88 -6.74 -15.40
CA SER A 201 -0.13 -7.74 -16.16
C SER A 201 -1.02 -8.95 -16.42
N THR A 202 -1.01 -9.44 -17.66
CA THR A 202 -1.71 -10.66 -18.08
C THR A 202 -0.69 -11.75 -18.34
N PRO A 203 -0.39 -12.61 -17.35
CA PRO A 203 0.44 -13.78 -17.57
C PRO A 203 -0.23 -14.77 -18.52
N ASP A 204 0.54 -15.68 -19.11
CA ASP A 204 0.02 -16.72 -19.97
C ASP A 204 -1.12 -17.51 -19.30
N SER A 205 -2.16 -17.87 -20.06
CA SER A 205 -3.36 -18.55 -19.55
C SER A 205 -3.10 -19.87 -18.79
N TRP A 206 -1.94 -20.51 -19.00
CA TRP A 206 -1.57 -21.72 -18.29
C TRP A 206 -1.31 -21.50 -16.78
N TYR A 207 -1.00 -20.27 -16.36
CA TYR A 207 -0.86 -19.91 -14.93
C TYR A 207 -2.16 -20.18 -14.16
N TYR A 208 -3.31 -19.95 -14.82
CA TYR A 208 -4.64 -20.06 -14.24
C TYR A 208 -5.31 -21.43 -14.47
N LYS A 209 -4.52 -22.46 -14.81
CA LYS A 209 -5.00 -23.83 -14.87
C LYS A 209 -5.10 -24.44 -13.48
N GLU A 210 -6.22 -25.06 -13.18
CA GLU A 210 -6.52 -25.66 -11.87
C GLU A 210 -5.44 -26.66 -11.42
N ASP A 211 -5.06 -27.61 -12.32
CA ASP A 211 -4.03 -28.60 -12.01
C ASP A 211 -2.68 -27.98 -11.67
N ASN A 212 -2.28 -26.93 -12.38
CA ASN A 212 -1.05 -26.20 -12.12
C ASN A 212 -1.11 -25.45 -10.77
N ALA A 213 -2.23 -24.78 -10.50
CA ALA A 213 -2.45 -24.05 -9.26
C ALA A 213 -2.41 -25.00 -8.04
N LYS A 214 -3.09 -26.13 -8.11
CA LYS A 214 -3.05 -27.17 -7.05
C LYS A 214 -1.63 -27.66 -6.82
N LYS A 215 -0.94 -28.03 -7.89
CA LYS A 215 0.42 -28.56 -7.81
C LYS A 215 1.39 -27.58 -7.15
N ILE A 216 1.41 -26.33 -7.62
CA ILE A 216 2.36 -25.33 -7.13
C ILE A 216 2.11 -24.98 -5.65
N LEU A 217 0.85 -24.87 -5.23
CA LEU A 217 0.50 -24.61 -3.84
C LEU A 217 0.88 -25.78 -2.92
N MET A 218 0.60 -27.02 -3.34
CA MET A 218 0.97 -28.19 -2.55
C MET A 218 2.50 -28.36 -2.44
N GLU A 219 3.23 -28.09 -3.52
CA GLU A 219 4.70 -28.12 -3.51
C GLU A 219 5.30 -27.01 -2.62
N HIS A 220 4.77 -25.79 -2.70
CA HIS A 220 5.25 -24.66 -1.91
C HIS A 220 5.01 -24.83 -0.40
N PHE A 221 3.80 -25.20 -0.01
CA PHE A 221 3.44 -25.37 1.40
C PHE A 221 3.75 -26.77 1.95
N HIS A 222 4.45 -27.61 1.19
CA HIS A 222 4.83 -28.97 1.57
C HIS A 222 3.67 -29.82 2.10
N THR A 223 2.49 -29.67 1.47
CA THR A 223 1.27 -30.40 1.85
C THR A 223 0.86 -31.39 0.78
N THR A 224 0.16 -32.45 1.19
CA THR A 224 -0.38 -33.46 0.28
C THR A 224 -1.84 -33.17 -0.11
N SER A 225 -2.47 -32.19 0.50
CA SER A 225 -3.87 -31.86 0.27
C SER A 225 -4.14 -30.38 0.54
N LEU A 226 -5.08 -29.76 -0.19
CA LEU A 226 -5.53 -28.38 0.00
C LEU A 226 -6.20 -28.17 1.36
N LEU A 227 -6.76 -29.22 1.97
CA LEU A 227 -7.33 -29.18 3.33
C LEU A 227 -6.28 -28.74 4.37
N GLY A 228 -5.02 -29.17 4.20
CA GLY A 228 -3.93 -28.80 5.11
C GLY A 228 -3.63 -27.31 5.17
N ILE A 229 -4.00 -26.57 4.13
CA ILE A 229 -3.83 -25.11 4.01
C ILE A 229 -5.16 -24.35 4.01
N GLY A 230 -6.30 -25.02 4.27
CA GLY A 230 -7.61 -24.40 4.40
C GLY A 230 -8.25 -23.92 3.10
N LEU A 231 -7.87 -24.48 1.94
CA LEU A 231 -8.34 -24.07 0.62
C LEU A 231 -9.34 -25.02 -0.05
N GLU A 232 -9.92 -25.95 0.69
CA GLU A 232 -10.81 -27.00 0.13
C GLU A 232 -12.09 -26.40 -0.49
N ASP A 233 -12.58 -25.28 0.08
CA ASP A 233 -13.83 -24.64 -0.32
C ASP A 233 -13.61 -23.42 -1.26
N TYR A 234 -12.40 -23.22 -1.80
CA TYR A 234 -12.03 -22.04 -2.58
C TYR A 234 -11.50 -22.42 -3.98
N ASP A 235 -12.39 -22.73 -4.93
CA ASP A 235 -11.97 -23.17 -6.28
C ASP A 235 -11.31 -22.04 -7.09
N SER A 236 -12.03 -20.93 -7.29
CA SER A 236 -11.52 -19.77 -8.03
C SER A 236 -10.40 -19.06 -7.28
N GLY A 237 -10.51 -19.00 -5.96
CA GLY A 237 -9.49 -18.44 -5.07
C GLY A 237 -8.19 -19.23 -5.14
N MET A 238 -8.26 -20.55 -5.12
CA MET A 238 -7.11 -21.45 -5.25
C MET A 238 -6.41 -21.27 -6.61
N ILE A 239 -7.17 -21.13 -7.70
CA ILE A 239 -6.61 -20.85 -9.03
C ILE A 239 -5.87 -19.50 -9.04
N SER A 240 -6.46 -18.47 -8.43
CA SER A 240 -5.84 -17.17 -8.29
C SER A 240 -4.54 -17.23 -7.48
N ALA A 241 -4.54 -17.93 -6.33
CA ALA A 241 -3.37 -18.08 -5.48
C ALA A 241 -2.25 -18.86 -6.15
N GLY A 242 -2.58 -19.94 -6.88
CA GLY A 242 -1.60 -20.71 -7.64
C GLY A 242 -0.97 -19.89 -8.78
N ALA A 243 -1.78 -19.10 -9.48
CA ALA A 243 -1.29 -18.19 -10.53
C ALA A 243 -0.35 -17.12 -9.93
N LEU A 244 -0.69 -16.56 -8.78
CA LEU A 244 0.16 -15.59 -8.08
C LEU A 244 1.49 -16.23 -7.65
N MET A 245 1.48 -17.40 -7.06
CA MET A 245 2.71 -18.12 -6.68
C MET A 245 3.58 -18.44 -7.90
N GLN A 246 2.99 -18.89 -9.00
CA GLN A 246 3.73 -19.12 -10.24
C GLN A 246 4.39 -17.83 -10.76
N TYR A 247 3.65 -16.72 -10.76
CA TYR A 247 4.16 -15.43 -11.17
C TYR A 247 5.33 -14.97 -10.29
N LEU A 248 5.22 -15.18 -8.98
CA LEU A 248 6.28 -14.86 -8.03
C LEU A 248 7.53 -15.73 -8.25
N TYR A 249 7.37 -17.04 -8.51
CA TYR A 249 8.52 -17.91 -8.84
C TYR A 249 9.23 -17.47 -10.12
N ASP A 250 8.47 -17.12 -11.14
CA ASP A 250 9.02 -16.73 -12.44
C ASP A 250 9.72 -15.37 -12.40
N THR A 251 9.23 -14.46 -11.56
CA THR A 251 9.83 -13.13 -11.40
C THR A 251 10.97 -13.10 -10.40
N GLN A 252 10.84 -13.78 -9.26
CA GLN A 252 11.86 -13.74 -8.21
C GLN A 252 12.95 -14.80 -8.38
N LYS A 253 12.71 -15.84 -9.18
CA LYS A 253 13.66 -16.97 -9.37
C LYS A 253 14.14 -17.59 -8.05
N SER A 254 13.29 -17.57 -7.02
CA SER A 254 13.56 -18.03 -5.66
C SER A 254 12.39 -18.84 -5.13
N THR A 255 12.64 -19.73 -4.19
CA THR A 255 11.61 -20.59 -3.55
C THR A 255 10.74 -19.86 -2.54
N MET A 256 11.05 -18.62 -2.19
CA MET A 256 10.30 -17.74 -1.27
C MET A 256 9.85 -18.43 0.04
N PRO A 257 10.76 -18.98 0.82
CA PRO A 257 10.42 -19.78 2.00
C PRO A 257 9.77 -18.97 3.13
N HIS A 258 9.79 -17.65 3.05
CA HIS A 258 9.12 -16.75 4.00
C HIS A 258 7.61 -16.59 3.74
N ILE A 259 7.09 -17.05 2.61
CA ILE A 259 5.65 -17.20 2.41
C ILE A 259 5.25 -18.54 3.03
N THR A 260 5.00 -18.54 4.34
CA THR A 260 4.84 -19.77 5.13
C THR A 260 3.39 -20.28 5.19
N ASN A 261 2.42 -19.40 4.97
CA ASN A 261 1.00 -19.74 4.98
C ASN A 261 0.18 -18.86 4.07
N ILE A 262 -0.99 -19.33 3.69
CA ILE A 262 -2.05 -18.58 3.04
C ILE A 262 -3.22 -18.43 4.01
N GLN A 263 -3.85 -17.24 4.01
CA GLN A 263 -4.95 -16.92 4.90
C GLN A 263 -6.25 -16.74 4.10
N PRO A 264 -7.08 -17.79 3.98
CA PRO A 264 -8.39 -17.62 3.39
C PRO A 264 -9.30 -16.80 4.32
N TYR A 265 -10.08 -15.91 3.77
CA TYR A 265 -11.06 -15.12 4.51
C TYR A 265 -12.34 -14.89 3.70
N THR A 266 -13.43 -14.67 4.42
CA THR A 266 -14.70 -14.26 3.83
C THR A 266 -14.90 -12.76 4.02
N THR A 267 -15.46 -12.08 3.03
CA THR A 267 -15.71 -10.63 3.07
C THR A 267 -16.62 -10.19 4.22
N GLY A 268 -17.32 -11.10 4.87
CA GLY A 268 -18.19 -10.83 6.03
C GLY A 268 -17.49 -10.73 7.39
N CYS A 269 -16.16 -10.84 7.48
CA CYS A 269 -15.44 -10.80 8.76
C CYS A 269 -15.06 -9.39 9.23
N TYR A 270 -15.10 -8.40 8.36
CA TYR A 270 -14.72 -7.02 8.62
C TYR A 270 -15.83 -6.06 8.22
N MET A 271 -15.87 -4.90 8.88
CA MET A 271 -16.73 -3.80 8.49
C MET A 271 -16.26 -3.23 7.16
N ILE A 272 -17.16 -3.15 6.18
CA ILE A 272 -16.84 -2.60 4.88
C ILE A 272 -16.87 -1.07 4.96
N VAL A 273 -15.77 -0.47 4.53
CA VAL A 273 -15.63 0.98 4.38
C VAL A 273 -15.23 1.24 2.94
N ASP A 274 -16.15 1.73 2.13
CA ASP A 274 -15.90 2.00 0.72
C ASP A 274 -14.88 3.13 0.50
N THR A 275 -14.43 3.29 -0.72
CA THR A 275 -13.42 4.28 -1.09
C THR A 275 -13.84 5.70 -0.78
N SER A 276 -15.08 6.04 -1.14
CA SER A 276 -15.60 7.38 -0.88
C SER A 276 -15.59 7.67 0.62
N THR A 277 -15.98 6.70 1.44
CA THR A 277 -15.98 6.82 2.90
C THR A 277 -14.57 6.92 3.48
N ARG A 278 -13.62 6.09 3.02
CA ARG A 278 -12.21 6.19 3.46
C ARG A 278 -11.65 7.58 3.18
N ARG A 279 -11.89 8.08 1.99
CA ARG A 279 -11.47 9.41 1.56
C ARG A 279 -12.17 10.52 2.35
N ASN A 280 -13.49 10.45 2.48
CA ASN A 280 -14.29 11.48 3.16
C ASN A 280 -14.01 11.57 4.66
N LEU A 281 -13.66 10.44 5.30
CA LEU A 281 -13.27 10.39 6.71
C LEU A 281 -11.76 10.62 6.93
N GLU A 282 -10.97 10.76 5.88
CA GLU A 282 -9.51 10.97 5.94
C GLU A 282 -8.84 9.94 6.87
N LEU A 283 -9.08 8.66 6.62
CA LEU A 283 -8.66 7.60 7.55
C LEU A 283 -7.14 7.47 7.62
N THR A 284 -6.45 7.47 6.49
CA THR A 284 -5.00 7.23 6.40
C THR A 284 -4.20 8.40 5.87
N GLU A 285 -4.84 9.28 5.10
CA GLU A 285 -4.25 10.49 4.51
C GLU A 285 -5.30 11.57 4.31
N THR A 286 -4.86 12.83 4.20
CA THR A 286 -5.74 13.98 3.96
C THR A 286 -6.22 14.03 2.50
N LEU A 287 -7.39 14.64 2.29
CA LEU A 287 -8.01 14.77 0.95
C LEU A 287 -7.17 15.59 -0.03
N ARG A 288 -6.61 16.71 0.43
CA ARG A 288 -5.95 17.70 -0.42
C ARG A 288 -4.47 17.43 -0.60
N GLU A 289 -3.75 17.25 0.50
CA GLU A 289 -2.28 17.20 0.53
C GLU A 289 -1.75 15.78 0.42
N LYS A 290 -2.62 14.75 0.56
CA LYS A 290 -2.24 13.34 0.58
C LYS A 290 -1.20 13.00 1.64
N GLU A 291 -1.23 13.76 2.76
CA GLU A 291 -0.32 13.57 3.88
C GLU A 291 -0.97 12.78 5.01
N LYS A 292 -0.15 12.08 5.79
CA LYS A 292 -0.58 11.38 7.01
C LYS A 292 -1.07 12.36 8.07
N ARG A 293 -0.39 13.52 8.22
CA ARG A 293 -0.77 14.53 9.22
C ARG A 293 -2.16 15.09 8.92
N GLY A 294 -3.04 15.04 9.89
CA GLY A 294 -4.44 15.46 9.76
C GLY A 294 -5.38 14.31 9.45
N SER A 295 -4.92 13.05 9.36
CA SER A 295 -5.73 11.84 9.21
C SER A 295 -6.01 11.16 10.57
N LEU A 296 -6.94 10.19 10.59
CA LEU A 296 -7.16 9.36 11.78
C LEU A 296 -5.91 8.55 12.15
N LEU A 297 -5.22 8.00 11.14
CA LEU A 297 -3.97 7.27 11.33
C LEU A 297 -2.91 8.13 12.05
N TRP A 298 -2.79 9.40 11.70
CA TRP A 298 -1.85 10.32 12.38
C TRP A 298 -2.13 10.46 13.87
N VAL A 299 -3.41 10.47 14.26
CA VAL A 299 -3.82 10.55 15.67
C VAL A 299 -3.42 9.28 16.42
N LEU A 300 -3.75 8.12 15.86
CA LEU A 300 -3.62 6.82 16.54
C LEU A 300 -2.23 6.22 16.44
N ASP A 301 -1.45 6.55 15.39
CA ASP A 301 -0.15 5.96 15.18
C ASP A 301 0.94 6.66 16.01
N LYS A 302 1.19 6.05 17.15
CA LYS A 302 2.32 6.31 18.04
C LYS A 302 3.14 5.04 18.24
N THR A 303 3.06 4.12 17.30
CA THR A 303 3.86 2.90 17.25
C THR A 303 5.35 3.21 17.22
N LYS A 304 6.16 2.27 17.64
CA LYS A 304 7.62 2.38 17.70
C LYS A 304 8.32 1.59 16.59
N THR A 305 7.60 0.64 16.00
CA THR A 305 8.11 -0.24 14.95
C THR A 305 7.37 -0.03 13.63
N ALA A 306 8.06 -0.26 12.52
CA ALA A 306 7.44 -0.21 11.19
C ALA A 306 6.34 -1.28 11.03
N MET A 307 6.55 -2.48 11.62
CA MET A 307 5.56 -3.56 11.63
C MET A 307 4.28 -3.15 12.37
N GLY A 308 4.42 -2.51 13.53
CA GLY A 308 3.29 -1.97 14.28
C GLY A 308 2.52 -0.90 13.49
N ALA A 309 3.23 0.01 12.80
CA ALA A 309 2.60 1.03 11.96
C ALA A 309 1.78 0.42 10.80
N ARG A 310 2.31 -0.62 10.13
CA ARG A 310 1.57 -1.35 9.08
C ARG A 310 0.33 -2.05 9.64
N LEU A 311 0.49 -2.74 10.77
CA LEU A 311 -0.62 -3.45 11.39
C LEU A 311 -1.73 -2.48 11.88
N LEU A 312 -1.36 -1.33 12.46
CA LEU A 312 -2.35 -0.31 12.86
C LEU A 312 -3.10 0.27 11.66
N ARG A 313 -2.41 0.51 10.54
CA ARG A 313 -3.04 0.90 9.29
C ARG A 313 -4.06 -0.16 8.85
N SER A 314 -3.67 -1.43 8.85
CA SER A 314 -4.58 -2.54 8.54
C SER A 314 -5.80 -2.58 9.48
N PHE A 315 -5.64 -2.29 10.78
CA PHE A 315 -6.78 -2.21 11.71
C PHE A 315 -7.77 -1.11 11.33
N ILE A 316 -7.28 0.05 10.89
CA ILE A 316 -8.14 1.17 10.46
C ILE A 316 -8.84 0.85 9.13
N GLU A 317 -8.16 0.18 8.22
CA GLU A 317 -8.68 -0.19 6.90
C GLU A 317 -9.63 -1.41 6.97
N GLN A 318 -9.50 -2.24 8.00
CA GLN A 318 -10.27 -3.47 8.22
C GLN A 318 -10.82 -3.54 9.66
N PRO A 319 -11.80 -2.68 10.02
CA PRO A 319 -12.39 -2.71 11.36
C PRO A 319 -13.15 -4.03 11.59
N LEU A 320 -13.12 -4.53 12.82
CA LEU A 320 -13.73 -5.81 13.17
C LEU A 320 -15.25 -5.70 13.30
N ILE A 321 -15.95 -6.80 12.97
CA ILE A 321 -17.37 -7.00 13.32
C ILE A 321 -17.54 -8.09 14.39
N ASP A 322 -16.50 -8.82 14.71
CA ASP A 322 -16.51 -9.80 15.78
C ASP A 322 -16.36 -9.11 17.15
N ARG A 323 -17.43 -9.14 17.92
CA ARG A 323 -17.50 -8.54 19.26
C ARG A 323 -16.44 -9.09 20.20
N ALA A 324 -16.18 -10.40 20.16
CA ALA A 324 -15.21 -11.02 21.07
C ALA A 324 -13.80 -10.52 20.81
N ARG A 325 -13.41 -10.42 19.52
CA ARG A 325 -12.11 -9.88 19.13
C ARG A 325 -11.96 -8.40 19.48
N ILE A 326 -13.03 -7.60 19.32
CA ILE A 326 -13.04 -6.18 19.69
C ILE A 326 -12.80 -6.04 21.20
N LEU A 327 -13.56 -6.75 22.03
CA LEU A 327 -13.44 -6.70 23.49
C LEU A 327 -12.07 -7.16 23.96
N LYS A 328 -11.51 -8.18 23.35
CA LYS A 328 -10.17 -8.69 23.66
C LYS A 328 -9.07 -7.65 23.44
N ARG A 329 -9.16 -6.83 22.36
CA ARG A 329 -8.26 -5.69 22.15
C ARG A 329 -8.46 -4.60 23.19
N GLN A 330 -9.71 -4.27 23.51
CA GLN A 330 -10.04 -3.25 24.50
C GLN A 330 -9.56 -3.63 25.91
N GLU A 331 -9.65 -4.90 26.28
CA GLU A 331 -9.14 -5.40 27.57
C GLU A 331 -7.62 -5.24 27.65
N ALA A 332 -6.89 -5.59 26.61
CA ALA A 332 -5.44 -5.43 26.57
C ALA A 332 -5.01 -3.94 26.63
N ILE A 333 -5.75 -3.06 25.96
CA ILE A 333 -5.51 -1.61 26.04
C ILE A 333 -5.74 -1.12 27.47
N GLU A 334 -6.82 -1.57 28.14
CA GLU A 334 -7.15 -1.20 29.52
C GLU A 334 -6.10 -1.69 30.51
N GLU A 335 -5.59 -2.91 30.35
CA GLU A 335 -4.51 -3.44 31.19
C GLU A 335 -3.23 -2.60 31.07
N LEU A 336 -2.80 -2.29 29.83
CA LEU A 336 -1.64 -1.43 29.60
C LEU A 336 -1.88 0.03 30.03
N LEU A 337 -3.12 0.50 30.04
CA LEU A 337 -3.46 1.83 30.55
C LEU A 337 -3.32 1.90 32.09
N ASN A 338 -3.71 0.84 32.78
CA ASN A 338 -3.58 0.76 34.23
C ASN A 338 -2.14 0.56 34.70
N GLU A 339 -1.31 -0.13 33.91
CA GLU A 339 0.11 -0.38 34.16
C GLU A 339 0.99 0.53 33.28
N TYR A 340 0.85 1.85 33.44
CA TYR A 340 1.47 2.83 32.55
C TYR A 340 3.00 2.78 32.54
N VAL A 341 3.64 2.44 33.65
CA VAL A 341 5.11 2.31 33.72
C VAL A 341 5.58 1.16 32.84
N THR A 342 4.97 0.00 32.99
CA THR A 342 5.26 -1.20 32.18
C THR A 342 5.02 -0.91 30.69
N ARG A 343 3.94 -0.20 30.35
CA ARG A 343 3.68 0.22 28.97
C ARG A 343 4.81 1.09 28.40
N GLU A 344 5.27 2.10 29.13
CA GLU A 344 6.36 2.97 28.64
C GLU A 344 7.67 2.20 28.52
N GLU A 345 7.99 1.30 29.45
CA GLU A 345 9.15 0.41 29.34
C GLU A 345 9.06 -0.48 28.10
N ILE A 346 7.90 -1.11 27.83
CA ILE A 346 7.66 -1.87 26.58
C ILE A 346 7.93 -0.97 25.36
N ARG A 347 7.41 0.26 25.35
CA ARG A 347 7.60 1.20 24.25
C ARG A 347 9.05 1.62 24.06
N GLU A 348 9.83 1.73 25.12
CA GLU A 348 11.27 2.00 25.06
C GLU A 348 12.03 0.80 24.47
N TYR A 349 11.71 -0.43 24.90
CA TYR A 349 12.32 -1.64 24.32
C TYR A 349 11.93 -1.89 22.88
N LEU A 350 10.74 -1.48 22.44
CA LEU A 350 10.30 -1.56 21.05
C LEU A 350 11.01 -0.57 20.13
N GLN A 351 11.49 0.57 20.63
CA GLN A 351 12.06 1.63 19.80
C GLN A 351 13.30 1.21 18.99
N PRO A 352 14.27 0.43 19.52
CA PRO A 352 15.42 -0.06 18.75
C PRO A 352 15.13 -1.32 17.93
N VAL A 353 13.91 -1.84 17.95
CA VAL A 353 13.53 -3.02 17.15
C VAL A 353 13.34 -2.64 15.70
N TYR A 354 14.17 -3.20 14.83
CA TYR A 354 14.05 -3.04 13.38
C TYR A 354 12.87 -3.84 12.81
N ASP A 355 12.60 -3.67 11.53
CA ASP A 355 11.54 -4.37 10.82
C ASP A 355 11.88 -5.86 10.63
N LEU A 356 11.51 -6.69 11.60
CA LEU A 356 11.77 -8.12 11.61
C LEU A 356 11.10 -8.85 10.45
N GLU A 357 9.92 -8.42 10.01
CA GLU A 357 9.20 -9.03 8.88
C GLU A 357 9.98 -8.86 7.58
N ARG A 358 10.37 -7.61 7.24
CA ARG A 358 11.13 -7.33 6.04
C ARG A 358 12.58 -7.84 6.11
N LEU A 359 13.18 -7.87 7.30
CA LEU A 359 14.47 -8.50 7.51
C LEU A 359 14.40 -10.01 7.25
N ALA A 360 13.39 -10.70 7.77
CA ALA A 360 13.16 -12.10 7.50
C ALA A 360 12.98 -12.40 5.99
N GLY A 361 12.23 -11.55 5.30
CA GLY A 361 12.10 -11.61 3.83
C GLY A 361 13.46 -11.52 3.14
N ARG A 362 14.27 -10.48 3.44
CA ARG A 362 15.61 -10.30 2.83
C ARG A 362 16.58 -11.44 3.14
N ILE A 363 16.54 -11.96 4.37
CA ILE A 363 17.33 -13.13 4.78
C ILE A 363 16.95 -14.34 3.93
N SER A 364 15.64 -14.59 3.77
CA SER A 364 15.11 -15.71 2.97
C SER A 364 15.41 -15.57 1.47
N TYR A 365 15.40 -14.35 0.93
CA TYR A 365 15.81 -14.04 -0.46
C TYR A 365 17.31 -14.09 -0.68
N LYS A 366 18.10 -14.30 0.36
CA LYS A 366 19.58 -14.28 0.29
C LYS A 366 20.16 -12.91 -0.12
N THR A 367 19.38 -11.85 -0.01
CA THR A 367 19.78 -10.46 -0.30
C THR A 367 20.29 -9.72 0.93
N ALA A 368 20.05 -10.26 2.13
CA ALA A 368 20.54 -9.69 3.38
C ALA A 368 22.07 -9.64 3.42
N ASN A 369 22.60 -8.53 3.90
CA ASN A 369 24.00 -8.29 4.12
C ASN A 369 24.38 -8.48 5.61
N PRO A 370 25.67 -8.48 5.98
CA PRO A 370 26.09 -8.65 7.38
C PRO A 370 25.51 -7.61 8.35
N ARG A 371 25.30 -6.36 7.91
CA ARG A 371 24.67 -5.31 8.73
C ARG A 371 23.20 -5.58 8.99
N ASP A 372 22.50 -6.18 8.01
CA ASP A 372 21.11 -6.61 8.19
C ASP A 372 20.98 -7.69 9.27
N LEU A 373 21.92 -8.65 9.29
CA LEU A 373 21.95 -9.68 10.35
C LEU A 373 22.26 -9.08 11.71
N LEU A 374 23.16 -8.10 11.78
CA LEU A 374 23.44 -7.40 13.05
C LEU A 374 22.24 -6.57 13.53
N ALA A 375 21.54 -5.88 12.63
CA ALA A 375 20.32 -5.17 12.96
C ALA A 375 19.22 -6.13 13.45
N PHE A 376 19.15 -7.33 12.83
CA PHE A 376 18.28 -8.40 13.28
C PHE A 376 18.65 -8.88 14.70
N ALA A 377 19.93 -9.20 14.95
CA ALA A 377 20.41 -9.60 16.27
C ALA A 377 20.18 -8.52 17.34
N ALA A 378 20.42 -7.25 17.00
CA ALA A 378 20.15 -6.13 17.90
C ALA A 378 18.66 -6.04 18.29
N SER A 379 17.76 -6.34 17.34
CA SER A 379 16.32 -6.41 17.59
C SER A 379 15.96 -7.58 18.52
N LEU A 380 16.57 -8.76 18.30
CA LEU A 380 16.33 -9.94 19.11
C LEU A 380 16.74 -9.75 20.59
N ARG A 381 17.78 -8.97 20.85
CA ARG A 381 18.22 -8.61 22.24
C ARG A 381 17.15 -7.87 23.03
N MET A 382 16.19 -7.23 22.36
CA MET A 382 15.09 -6.51 22.99
C MET A 382 13.91 -7.42 23.34
N LEU A 383 13.85 -8.63 22.80
CA LEU A 383 12.72 -9.54 23.01
C LEU A 383 12.65 -10.11 24.44
N PRO A 384 13.77 -10.55 25.09
CA PRO A 384 13.70 -11.03 26.46
C PRO A 384 13.13 -10.00 27.46
N PRO A 385 13.61 -8.72 27.51
CA PRO A 385 13.01 -7.73 28.40
C PRO A 385 11.54 -7.44 28.05
N ILE A 386 11.15 -7.39 26.77
CA ILE A 386 9.75 -7.22 26.37
C ILE A 386 8.90 -8.38 26.91
N LYS A 387 9.36 -9.62 26.74
CA LYS A 387 8.65 -10.81 27.25
C LYS A 387 8.52 -10.79 28.76
N GLN A 388 9.55 -10.35 29.47
CA GLN A 388 9.54 -10.22 30.93
C GLN A 388 8.45 -9.24 31.41
N GLN A 389 8.28 -8.12 30.70
CA GLN A 389 7.23 -7.13 31.00
C GLN A 389 5.82 -7.67 30.81
N LEU A 390 5.64 -8.68 29.95
CA LEU A 390 4.34 -9.31 29.71
C LEU A 390 3.98 -10.41 30.71
N ALA A 391 4.91 -10.86 31.54
CA ALA A 391 4.74 -12.05 32.41
C ALA A 391 3.62 -11.94 33.44
N ASP A 392 3.36 -10.73 33.95
CA ASP A 392 2.40 -10.49 35.02
C ASP A 392 0.96 -10.21 34.54
N PHE A 393 0.77 -10.00 33.23
CA PHE A 393 -0.55 -9.73 32.66
C PHE A 393 -1.41 -11.01 32.62
N LYS A 394 -2.70 -10.84 32.95
CA LYS A 394 -3.66 -11.94 33.03
C LYS A 394 -4.69 -11.93 31.90
N GLY A 395 -4.83 -10.81 31.21
CA GLY A 395 -5.76 -10.65 30.09
C GLY A 395 -5.43 -11.58 28.94
N SER A 396 -6.46 -12.07 28.26
CA SER A 396 -6.31 -13.14 27.27
C SER A 396 -5.34 -12.77 26.15
N LEU A 397 -5.39 -11.53 25.64
CA LEU A 397 -4.53 -11.10 24.52
C LEU A 397 -3.06 -10.93 24.94
N LEU A 398 -2.79 -10.23 26.05
CA LEU A 398 -1.40 -10.03 26.50
C LEU A 398 -0.76 -11.36 26.94
N LYS A 399 -1.55 -12.28 27.51
CA LYS A 399 -1.10 -13.62 27.84
C LYS A 399 -0.77 -14.45 26.58
N GLU A 400 -1.61 -14.38 25.55
CA GLU A 400 -1.31 -15.02 24.27
C GLU A 400 -0.04 -14.46 23.66
N LEU A 401 0.16 -13.12 23.68
CA LEU A 401 1.38 -12.49 23.18
C LEU A 401 2.62 -12.97 23.97
N TYR A 402 2.51 -13.10 25.28
CA TYR A 402 3.59 -13.69 26.09
C TYR A 402 3.94 -15.10 25.65
N ASP A 403 2.94 -15.95 25.41
CA ASP A 403 3.13 -17.34 25.00
C ASP A 403 3.65 -17.47 23.56
N GLU A 404 3.23 -16.58 22.65
CA GLU A 404 3.62 -16.56 21.24
C GLU A 404 4.99 -15.92 20.97
N LEU A 405 5.43 -15.00 21.83
CA LEU A 405 6.70 -14.30 21.67
C LEU A 405 7.85 -15.25 22.00
N ASP A 406 8.54 -15.72 20.96
CA ASP A 406 9.80 -16.45 21.07
C ASP A 406 10.97 -15.46 21.10
N THR A 407 11.86 -15.58 22.08
CA THR A 407 13.00 -14.64 22.24
C THR A 407 14.10 -14.87 21.23
N LEU A 408 14.11 -16.02 20.53
CA LEU A 408 15.06 -16.36 19.48
C LEU A 408 16.54 -16.20 19.90
N ASP A 409 16.84 -16.50 21.17
CA ASP A 409 18.16 -16.33 21.78
C ASP A 409 19.24 -17.16 21.07
N ASP A 410 18.86 -18.30 20.52
CA ASP A 410 19.70 -19.17 19.72
C ASP A 410 20.18 -18.48 18.43
N LEU A 411 19.32 -17.72 17.77
CA LEU A 411 19.65 -16.98 16.56
C LEU A 411 20.47 -15.72 16.87
N GLU A 412 20.13 -15.03 17.96
CA GLU A 412 20.94 -13.90 18.44
C GLU A 412 22.37 -14.34 18.74
N ALA A 413 22.53 -15.40 19.52
CA ALA A 413 23.85 -15.94 19.87
C ALA A 413 24.64 -16.39 18.63
N LEU A 414 24.00 -17.06 17.67
CA LEU A 414 24.60 -17.47 16.40
C LEU A 414 25.19 -16.26 15.65
N ILE A 415 24.38 -15.22 15.42
CA ILE A 415 24.80 -14.05 14.64
C ILE A 415 25.89 -13.28 15.40
N SER A 416 25.71 -13.05 16.69
CA SER A 416 26.64 -12.29 17.54
C SER A 416 27.99 -12.99 17.72
N SER A 417 28.05 -14.31 17.67
CA SER A 417 29.30 -15.08 17.69
C SER A 417 30.01 -15.08 16.35
N ALA A 418 29.26 -15.03 15.23
CA ALA A 418 29.80 -15.19 13.89
C ALA A 418 30.26 -13.88 13.24
N ILE A 419 29.51 -12.77 13.40
CA ILE A 419 29.70 -11.55 12.62
C ILE A 419 30.35 -10.46 13.47
N ILE A 420 31.32 -9.74 12.92
CA ILE A 420 31.98 -8.60 13.57
C ILE A 420 31.01 -7.43 13.76
N GLU A 421 31.30 -6.53 14.72
CA GLU A 421 30.40 -5.42 15.09
C GLU A 421 30.24 -4.35 13.99
N ASP A 422 31.27 -4.09 13.18
CA ASP A 422 31.24 -3.15 12.06
C ASP A 422 31.74 -3.80 10.77
N PRO A 423 30.89 -4.60 10.09
CA PRO A 423 31.25 -5.26 8.85
C PRO A 423 31.36 -4.27 7.69
N PRO A 424 32.24 -4.54 6.70
CA PRO A 424 32.41 -3.71 5.52
C PRO A 424 31.14 -3.65 4.68
N LEU A 425 31.03 -2.60 3.85
CA LEU A 425 29.88 -2.45 2.92
C LEU A 425 29.89 -3.50 1.80
N VAL A 426 31.08 -3.90 1.35
CA VAL A 426 31.27 -4.84 0.25
C VAL A 426 31.61 -6.22 0.82
N ILE A 427 30.65 -7.13 0.75
CA ILE A 427 30.72 -8.47 1.34
C ILE A 427 31.92 -9.27 0.82
N ARG A 428 32.29 -9.09 -0.44
CA ARG A 428 33.38 -9.86 -1.09
C ARG A 428 34.81 -9.37 -0.73
N GLU A 429 34.94 -8.30 0.03
CA GLU A 429 36.25 -7.80 0.49
C GLU A 429 36.77 -8.54 1.73
N GLY A 430 35.93 -9.39 2.33
CA GLY A 430 36.28 -10.11 3.57
C GLY A 430 36.17 -9.21 4.80
N GLY A 431 36.65 -9.70 5.96
CA GLY A 431 36.55 -8.97 7.22
C GLY A 431 35.16 -8.97 7.82
N ILE A 432 34.42 -10.06 7.65
CA ILE A 432 33.01 -10.20 8.08
C ILE A 432 32.89 -11.04 9.35
N ILE A 433 33.69 -12.10 9.46
CA ILE A 433 33.58 -13.13 10.49
C ILE A 433 34.41 -12.72 11.72
N LYS A 434 33.89 -12.97 12.91
CA LYS A 434 34.55 -12.71 14.20
C LYS A 434 35.76 -13.62 14.41
N ASP A 435 36.78 -13.13 15.12
CA ASP A 435 37.90 -13.96 15.57
C ASP A 435 37.40 -15.06 16.53
N GLY A 436 37.92 -16.27 16.35
CA GLY A 436 37.53 -17.43 17.17
C GLY A 436 36.26 -18.14 16.73
N TYR A 437 35.56 -17.65 15.69
CA TYR A 437 34.36 -18.33 15.15
C TYR A 437 34.73 -19.56 14.31
N ASN A 438 35.82 -19.46 13.53
CA ASN A 438 36.30 -20.55 12.68
C ASN A 438 37.84 -20.60 12.67
N GLU A 439 38.42 -21.79 12.99
CA GLU A 439 39.86 -21.96 13.11
C GLU A 439 40.60 -21.70 11.80
N ASP A 440 40.04 -22.02 10.65
CA ASP A 440 40.70 -21.83 9.35
C ASP A 440 40.72 -20.35 8.95
N VAL A 441 39.66 -19.57 9.29
CA VAL A 441 39.70 -18.12 9.16
C VAL A 441 40.80 -17.52 10.01
N ASP A 442 40.94 -17.95 11.27
CA ASP A 442 41.94 -17.44 12.18
C ASP A 442 43.38 -17.79 11.71
N LYS A 443 43.60 -19.00 11.13
CA LYS A 443 44.88 -19.41 10.51
C LYS A 443 45.19 -18.51 9.32
N LEU A 444 44.23 -18.29 8.42
CA LEU A 444 44.45 -17.46 7.23
C LEU A 444 44.71 -15.99 7.58
N ARG A 445 44.03 -15.44 8.62
CA ARG A 445 44.34 -14.10 9.13
C ARG A 445 45.72 -13.96 9.72
N ARG A 446 46.16 -14.96 10.48
CA ARG A 446 47.52 -15.01 11.00
C ARG A 446 48.54 -15.04 9.84
N SER A 447 48.31 -15.88 8.86
CA SER A 447 49.20 -15.98 7.67
C SER A 447 49.26 -14.65 6.91
N LYS A 448 48.15 -13.91 6.80
CA LYS A 448 48.13 -12.56 6.21
C LYS A 448 48.91 -11.54 7.05
N THR A 449 48.82 -11.59 8.37
CA THR A 449 49.52 -10.70 9.27
C THR A 449 51.03 -10.99 9.28
N GLU A 450 51.39 -12.26 9.35
CA GLU A 450 52.79 -12.72 9.23
C GLU A 450 53.38 -12.36 7.87
N GLY A 451 52.60 -12.50 6.79
CA GLY A 451 52.99 -12.06 5.45
C GLY A 451 53.35 -10.58 5.36
N LYS A 452 52.65 -9.70 6.07
CA LYS A 452 53.05 -8.26 6.17
C LYS A 452 54.37 -8.08 6.92
N ASN A 453 54.58 -8.86 7.97
CA ASN A 453 55.84 -8.85 8.69
C ASN A 453 57.01 -9.33 7.81
N TRP A 454 56.80 -10.40 7.05
CA TRP A 454 57.77 -10.90 6.08
C TRP A 454 58.13 -9.89 4.99
N LEU A 455 57.17 -9.11 4.50
CA LEU A 455 57.40 -8.01 3.55
C LEU A 455 58.26 -6.90 4.20
N ALA A 456 58.04 -6.57 5.47
CA ALA A 456 58.82 -5.59 6.20
C ALA A 456 60.24 -6.10 6.46
N GLU A 457 60.37 -7.39 6.79
CA GLU A 457 61.68 -8.08 6.93
C GLU A 457 62.43 -8.12 5.60
N LEU A 458 61.75 -8.45 4.48
CA LEU A 458 62.32 -8.41 3.15
C LEU A 458 62.77 -6.99 2.79
N GLU A 459 61.98 -5.94 3.11
CA GLU A 459 62.37 -4.55 2.90
C GLU A 459 63.64 -4.22 3.66
N ALA A 460 63.73 -4.64 4.92
CA ALA A 460 64.90 -4.39 5.77
C ALA A 460 66.14 -5.13 5.24
N LYS A 461 66.00 -6.44 4.90
CA LYS A 461 67.00 -7.28 4.31
C LYS A 461 67.55 -6.73 2.97
N GLU A 462 66.64 -6.27 2.12
CA GLU A 462 67.01 -5.73 0.81
C GLU A 462 67.65 -4.34 0.94
N ARG A 463 67.27 -3.51 1.94
CA ARG A 463 67.94 -2.25 2.25
C ARG A 463 69.37 -2.48 2.75
N GLU A 464 69.59 -3.48 3.58
CA GLU A 464 70.91 -3.84 4.09
C GLU A 464 71.80 -4.44 2.97
N ARG A 465 71.24 -5.38 2.16
CA ARG A 465 71.93 -6.00 1.05
C ARG A 465 72.40 -5.01 -0.01
N THR A 466 71.52 -4.09 -0.40
CA THR A 466 71.73 -3.16 -1.53
C THR A 466 72.38 -1.83 -1.07
N GLY A 467 72.34 -1.49 0.20
CA GLY A 467 72.76 -0.17 0.72
C GLY A 467 71.83 0.99 0.33
N ILE A 468 70.69 0.72 -0.31
CA ILE A 468 69.74 1.72 -0.80
C ILE A 468 68.79 2.12 0.35
N LYS A 469 69.06 3.23 1.02
CA LYS A 469 68.30 3.70 2.19
C LYS A 469 66.84 4.10 1.87
N THR A 470 66.54 4.44 0.63
CA THR A 470 65.21 4.89 0.18
C THR A 470 64.36 3.75 -0.39
N LEU A 471 64.88 2.53 -0.44
CA LEU A 471 64.16 1.34 -0.89
C LEU A 471 62.92 1.12 -0.04
N ARG A 472 61.76 0.90 -0.69
CA ARG A 472 60.49 0.57 -0.04
C ARG A 472 59.73 -0.48 -0.80
N VAL A 473 59.15 -1.42 -0.12
CA VAL A 473 58.16 -2.35 -0.65
C VAL A 473 56.78 -1.71 -0.62
N ARG A 474 56.11 -1.62 -1.77
CA ARG A 474 54.76 -1.03 -1.90
C ARG A 474 53.87 -1.94 -2.72
N TYR A 475 52.55 -1.71 -2.62
CA TYR A 475 51.51 -2.40 -3.34
C TYR A 475 50.78 -1.51 -4.30
N ASN A 476 50.40 -2.02 -5.45
CA ASN A 476 49.51 -1.38 -6.42
C ASN A 476 48.57 -2.44 -7.02
N LYS A 477 47.25 -2.13 -7.14
CA LYS A 477 46.23 -3.06 -7.67
C LYS A 477 46.57 -3.64 -9.06
N VAL A 478 47.29 -2.88 -9.91
CA VAL A 478 47.62 -3.29 -11.27
C VAL A 478 48.92 -4.15 -11.36
N PHE A 479 49.90 -3.83 -10.51
CA PHE A 479 51.24 -4.42 -10.60
C PHE A 479 51.61 -5.36 -9.45
N GLY A 480 50.76 -5.43 -8.40
CA GLY A 480 51.01 -6.19 -7.20
C GLY A 480 52.01 -5.51 -6.26
N TYR A 481 52.77 -6.30 -5.51
CA TYR A 481 53.88 -5.82 -4.68
C TYR A 481 55.09 -5.52 -5.53
N TYR A 482 55.78 -4.42 -5.24
CA TYR A 482 56.97 -4.00 -5.93
C TYR A 482 57.94 -3.26 -4.98
N ILE A 483 59.22 -3.31 -5.33
CA ILE A 483 60.26 -2.55 -4.70
C ILE A 483 60.41 -1.21 -5.41
N GLU A 484 60.24 -0.10 -4.71
CA GLU A 484 60.38 1.24 -5.25
C GLU A 484 61.77 1.78 -4.86
N VAL A 485 62.58 2.14 -5.87
CA VAL A 485 63.90 2.74 -5.72
C VAL A 485 63.88 4.11 -6.39
N THR A 486 64.31 5.16 -5.67
CA THR A 486 64.43 6.52 -6.23
C THR A 486 65.54 6.59 -7.26
N ASN A 487 65.38 7.44 -8.28
CA ASN A 487 66.34 7.56 -9.39
C ASN A 487 67.76 7.90 -8.91
N SER A 488 67.97 8.50 -7.73
CA SER A 488 69.25 8.79 -7.14
C SER A 488 70.10 7.56 -6.77
N PHE A 489 69.48 6.38 -6.68
CA PHE A 489 70.14 5.11 -6.32
C PHE A 489 70.01 4.05 -7.40
N LYS A 490 69.69 4.46 -8.63
CA LYS A 490 69.47 3.56 -9.76
C LYS A 490 70.68 2.68 -10.07
N ASP A 491 71.87 3.22 -9.99
CA ASP A 491 73.12 2.50 -10.33
C ASP A 491 73.54 1.50 -9.24
N MET A 492 72.86 1.47 -8.08
CA MET A 492 73.08 0.52 -7.00
C MET A 492 72.08 -0.64 -7.03
N VAL A 493 71.17 -0.69 -8.02
CA VAL A 493 70.19 -1.77 -8.13
C VAL A 493 70.89 -3.05 -8.61
N PRO A 494 70.78 -4.19 -7.90
CA PRO A 494 71.37 -5.46 -8.29
C PRO A 494 70.75 -6.04 -9.59
N ASP A 495 71.55 -6.88 -10.29
CA ASP A 495 71.13 -7.50 -11.56
C ASP A 495 69.94 -8.47 -11.41
N ASP A 496 69.67 -8.97 -10.22
CA ASP A 496 68.56 -9.87 -9.92
C ASP A 496 67.21 -9.13 -9.79
N TYR A 497 67.21 -7.81 -9.83
CA TYR A 497 65.96 -7.03 -9.86
C TYR A 497 65.40 -6.91 -11.28
N THR A 498 64.22 -7.41 -11.47
CA THR A 498 63.49 -7.27 -12.74
C THR A 498 62.66 -5.96 -12.72
N ARG A 499 63.00 -5.03 -13.65
CA ARG A 499 62.29 -3.74 -13.76
C ARG A 499 60.87 -3.94 -14.33
N LYS A 500 59.88 -3.42 -13.63
CA LYS A 500 58.45 -3.43 -14.05
C LYS A 500 57.98 -2.09 -14.62
N GLN A 501 58.37 -0.96 -14.03
CA GLN A 501 57.90 0.36 -14.46
C GLN A 501 58.91 1.43 -14.09
N THR A 502 59.05 2.42 -14.97
CA THR A 502 59.84 3.63 -14.78
C THR A 502 58.87 4.79 -14.51
N LEU A 503 59.08 5.52 -13.41
CA LEU A 503 58.36 6.73 -13.04
C LEU A 503 59.30 7.94 -13.14
N THR A 504 58.74 9.15 -13.05
CA THR A 504 59.51 10.41 -13.16
C THR A 504 60.60 10.50 -12.09
N ASN A 505 60.34 10.00 -10.86
CA ASN A 505 61.24 10.16 -9.70
C ASN A 505 61.74 8.84 -9.09
N ALA A 506 61.29 7.68 -9.59
CA ALA A 506 61.59 6.36 -9.07
C ALA A 506 61.44 5.26 -10.14
N GLU A 507 62.06 4.13 -9.93
CA GLU A 507 61.82 2.92 -10.69
C GLU A 507 61.25 1.80 -9.79
N ARG A 508 60.43 0.94 -10.39
CA ARG A 508 59.76 -0.15 -9.72
C ARG A 508 60.28 -1.47 -10.19
N PHE A 509 60.67 -2.31 -9.24
CA PHE A 509 61.29 -3.58 -9.45
C PHE A 509 60.57 -4.72 -8.75
N ILE A 510 60.78 -5.92 -9.20
CA ILE A 510 60.37 -7.16 -8.55
C ILE A 510 61.58 -8.11 -8.40
N THR A 511 61.55 -8.90 -7.33
CA THR A 511 62.48 -10.01 -7.11
C THR A 511 61.69 -11.31 -7.08
N GLN A 512 62.34 -12.42 -7.27
CA GLN A 512 61.72 -13.74 -7.19
C GLN A 512 61.14 -14.00 -5.78
N GLU A 513 61.91 -13.64 -4.73
CA GLU A 513 61.46 -13.74 -3.32
C GLU A 513 60.23 -12.89 -3.04
N LEU A 514 60.17 -11.66 -3.55
CA LEU A 514 58.98 -10.78 -3.40
C LEU A 514 57.76 -11.39 -4.14
N LYS A 515 57.97 -12.02 -5.29
CA LYS A 515 56.89 -12.63 -6.05
C LYS A 515 56.33 -13.86 -5.35
N GLU A 516 57.16 -14.68 -4.75
CA GLU A 516 56.75 -15.85 -3.96
C GLU A 516 55.93 -15.42 -2.72
N LEU A 517 56.36 -14.36 -2.03
CA LEU A 517 55.63 -13.76 -0.92
C LEU A 517 54.30 -13.16 -1.39
N GLU A 518 54.31 -12.50 -2.53
CA GLU A 518 53.09 -11.95 -3.12
C GLU A 518 52.01 -13.03 -3.39
N ASP A 519 52.44 -14.12 -4.07
CA ASP A 519 51.55 -15.23 -4.39
C ASP A 519 50.97 -15.89 -3.12
N LEU A 520 51.78 -15.96 -2.06
CA LEU A 520 51.35 -16.51 -0.79
C LEU A 520 50.36 -15.56 -0.04
N ILE A 521 50.62 -14.27 -0.03
CA ILE A 521 49.80 -13.27 0.65
C ILE A 521 48.46 -13.08 -0.09
N LEU A 522 48.48 -12.87 -1.41
CA LEU A 522 47.29 -12.67 -2.22
C LEU A 522 46.45 -13.95 -2.26
N GLY A 523 47.06 -15.10 -2.39
CA GLY A 523 46.37 -16.39 -2.31
C GLY A 523 45.70 -16.64 -0.96
N ALA A 524 46.29 -16.18 0.14
CA ALA A 524 45.67 -16.24 1.46
C ALA A 524 44.52 -15.22 1.61
N GLU A 525 44.63 -14.01 1.05
CA GLU A 525 43.57 -13.00 1.06
C GLU A 525 42.31 -13.45 0.27
N ASP A 526 42.51 -13.97 -0.94
CA ASP A 526 41.41 -14.47 -1.77
C ASP A 526 40.70 -15.67 -1.10
N LYS A 527 41.45 -16.59 -0.53
CA LYS A 527 40.92 -17.74 0.21
C LYS A 527 40.18 -17.32 1.48
N LEU A 528 40.74 -16.35 2.22
CA LEU A 528 40.11 -15.80 3.41
C LEU A 528 38.76 -15.13 3.07
N ALA A 529 38.72 -14.26 2.06
CA ALA A 529 37.49 -13.59 1.64
C ALA A 529 36.44 -14.60 1.15
N ALA A 530 36.84 -15.63 0.41
CA ALA A 530 35.93 -16.67 -0.06
C ALA A 530 35.37 -17.50 1.11
N LEU A 531 36.21 -17.91 2.08
CA LEU A 531 35.78 -18.66 3.26
C LEU A 531 34.87 -17.82 4.17
N GLU A 532 35.20 -16.56 4.41
CA GLU A 532 34.34 -15.64 5.21
C GLU A 532 32.97 -15.43 4.55
N TYR A 533 32.92 -15.33 3.22
CA TYR A 533 31.68 -15.26 2.47
C TYR A 533 30.85 -16.56 2.58
N GLU A 534 31.47 -17.72 2.50
CA GLU A 534 30.81 -19.01 2.66
C GLU A 534 30.22 -19.17 4.07
N LEU A 535 30.98 -18.83 5.12
CA LEU A 535 30.51 -18.86 6.49
C LEU A 535 29.38 -17.86 6.75
N PHE A 536 29.46 -16.68 6.18
CA PHE A 536 28.36 -15.73 6.22
C PHE A 536 27.08 -16.28 5.58
N CYS A 537 27.21 -16.93 4.41
CA CYS A 537 26.09 -17.58 3.75
C CYS A 537 25.48 -18.71 4.61
N ASP A 538 26.32 -19.52 5.28
CA ASP A 538 25.84 -20.55 6.19
C ASP A 538 25.04 -19.94 7.37
N VAL A 539 25.57 -18.92 8.02
CA VAL A 539 24.86 -18.23 9.12
C VAL A 539 23.52 -17.68 8.62
N ARG A 540 23.49 -17.00 7.47
CA ARG A 540 22.28 -16.47 6.88
C ARG A 540 21.26 -17.57 6.57
N ASP A 541 21.68 -18.67 5.96
CA ASP A 541 20.82 -19.78 5.55
C ASP A 541 20.27 -20.53 6.79
N ARG A 542 21.06 -20.63 7.88
CA ARG A 542 20.58 -21.15 9.17
C ARG A 542 19.51 -20.25 9.79
N VAL A 543 19.67 -18.93 9.75
CA VAL A 543 18.64 -18.00 10.20
C VAL A 543 17.39 -18.10 9.31
N ALA A 544 17.57 -18.18 7.99
CA ALA A 544 16.47 -18.35 7.03
C ALA A 544 15.64 -19.61 7.30
N SER A 545 16.26 -20.70 7.76
CA SER A 545 15.55 -21.95 8.10
C SER A 545 14.57 -21.81 9.28
N GLN A 546 14.67 -20.73 10.07
CA GLN A 546 13.81 -20.44 11.22
C GLN A 546 12.76 -19.36 10.94
N VAL A 547 12.48 -19.07 9.67
CA VAL A 547 11.63 -17.95 9.23
C VAL A 547 10.23 -17.99 9.85
N GLU A 548 9.64 -19.15 10.05
CA GLU A 548 8.31 -19.30 10.66
C GLU A 548 8.30 -18.81 12.12
N ARG A 549 9.31 -19.17 12.92
CA ARG A 549 9.48 -18.68 14.30
C ARG A 549 9.64 -17.16 14.31
N ILE A 550 10.46 -16.64 13.40
CA ILE A 550 10.74 -15.20 13.26
C ILE A 550 9.45 -14.43 12.92
N GLN A 551 8.66 -14.91 11.95
CA GLN A 551 7.41 -14.28 11.56
C GLN A 551 6.36 -14.31 12.67
N LYS A 552 6.26 -15.42 13.42
CA LYS A 552 5.34 -15.51 14.55
C LYS A 552 5.69 -14.47 15.62
N THR A 553 6.97 -14.35 15.96
CA THR A 553 7.45 -13.36 16.92
C THR A 553 7.26 -11.94 16.40
N ALA A 554 7.54 -11.67 15.13
CA ALA A 554 7.36 -10.35 14.50
C ALA A 554 5.89 -9.88 14.56
N ARG A 555 4.94 -10.78 14.28
CA ARG A 555 3.49 -10.51 14.43
C ARG A 555 3.09 -10.19 15.87
N ALA A 556 3.62 -10.95 16.84
CA ALA A 556 3.38 -10.70 18.26
C ALA A 556 3.92 -9.33 18.69
N VAL A 557 5.13 -8.96 18.26
CA VAL A 557 5.75 -7.64 18.50
C VAL A 557 4.93 -6.53 17.86
N ALA A 558 4.50 -6.70 16.60
CA ALA A 558 3.67 -5.72 15.89
C ALA A 558 2.34 -5.48 16.62
N LEU A 559 1.67 -6.56 17.05
CA LEU A 559 0.40 -6.46 17.78
C LEU A 559 0.58 -5.79 19.13
N LEU A 560 1.64 -6.12 19.87
CA LEU A 560 1.97 -5.47 21.14
C LEU A 560 2.20 -3.97 20.96
N ASP A 561 2.94 -3.57 19.92
CA ASP A 561 3.22 -2.18 19.61
C ASP A 561 1.94 -1.40 19.27
N VAL A 562 1.01 -2.01 18.51
CA VAL A 562 -0.31 -1.40 18.23
C VAL A 562 -1.11 -1.20 19.52
N ILE A 563 -1.20 -2.22 20.38
CA ILE A 563 -1.96 -2.12 21.63
C ILE A 563 -1.32 -1.08 22.56
N ALA A 564 0.01 -1.04 22.65
CA ALA A 564 0.74 -0.03 23.42
C ALA A 564 0.53 1.39 22.86
N SER A 565 0.50 1.54 21.54
CA SER A 565 0.19 2.81 20.86
C SER A 565 -1.21 3.30 21.18
N LEU A 566 -2.23 2.44 21.06
CA LEU A 566 -3.62 2.78 21.33
C LEU A 566 -3.83 3.11 22.81
N SER A 567 -3.18 2.39 23.73
CA SER A 567 -3.19 2.69 25.16
C SER A 567 -2.55 4.06 25.49
N PHE A 568 -1.40 4.35 24.86
CA PHE A 568 -0.73 5.63 24.99
C PHE A 568 -1.58 6.81 24.52
N VAL A 569 -2.24 6.65 23.36
CA VAL A 569 -3.15 7.66 22.81
C VAL A 569 -4.37 7.84 23.73
N ALA A 570 -4.93 6.75 24.25
CA ALA A 570 -6.08 6.80 25.16
C ALA A 570 -5.79 7.60 26.42
N GLU A 571 -4.63 7.43 27.03
CA GLU A 571 -4.20 8.22 28.18
C GLU A 571 -4.02 9.69 27.82
N ARG A 572 -3.20 9.98 26.80
CA ARG A 572 -2.85 11.36 26.43
C ARG A 572 -4.04 12.21 26.01
N GLN A 573 -5.01 11.58 25.34
CA GLN A 573 -6.17 12.26 24.76
C GLN A 573 -7.44 12.10 25.58
N ASN A 574 -7.35 11.49 26.77
CA ASN A 574 -8.49 11.20 27.64
C ASN A 574 -9.62 10.48 26.88
N TYR A 575 -9.29 9.39 26.19
CA TYR A 575 -10.26 8.54 25.52
C TYR A 575 -10.81 7.51 26.51
N VAL A 576 -12.05 7.11 26.30
CA VAL A 576 -12.75 6.17 27.18
C VAL A 576 -13.00 4.83 26.48
N LYS A 577 -13.04 3.76 27.25
CA LYS A 577 -13.44 2.42 26.78
C LYS A 577 -14.91 2.43 26.36
N PRO A 578 -15.24 2.20 25.08
CA PRO A 578 -16.64 2.14 24.65
C PRO A 578 -17.24 0.79 25.01
N GLN A 579 -18.52 0.77 25.36
CA GLN A 579 -19.32 -0.45 25.45
C GLN A 579 -19.69 -0.89 24.03
N ILE A 580 -19.56 -2.19 23.73
CA ILE A 580 -19.90 -2.76 22.44
C ILE A 580 -21.20 -3.57 22.56
N ASN A 581 -22.20 -3.26 21.74
CA ASN A 581 -23.49 -3.93 21.74
C ASN A 581 -23.90 -4.40 20.34
N GLU A 582 -24.82 -5.38 20.31
CA GLU A 582 -25.43 -5.92 19.08
C GLU A 582 -26.91 -5.48 18.96
N ARG A 583 -27.37 -4.61 19.88
CA ARG A 583 -28.77 -4.16 19.96
C ARG A 583 -29.12 -3.04 18.99
N GLY A 584 -28.15 -2.58 18.18
CA GLY A 584 -28.35 -1.50 17.23
C GLY A 584 -28.38 -0.09 17.84
N ILE A 585 -27.90 0.07 19.09
CA ILE A 585 -27.87 1.35 19.79
C ILE A 585 -26.49 1.98 19.64
N LEU A 586 -26.44 3.21 19.17
CA LEU A 586 -25.27 4.08 19.11
C LEU A 586 -25.55 5.31 19.96
N ASP A 587 -25.01 5.33 21.19
CA ASP A 587 -25.18 6.42 22.16
C ASP A 587 -23.80 6.94 22.58
N ILE A 588 -23.47 8.16 22.19
CA ILE A 588 -22.21 8.82 22.51
C ILE A 588 -22.54 10.10 23.30
N LYS A 589 -21.91 10.25 24.44
CA LYS A 589 -22.02 11.46 25.27
C LYS A 589 -20.74 12.27 25.23
N ASN A 590 -20.86 13.55 24.95
CA ASN A 590 -19.76 14.48 24.80
C ASN A 590 -18.66 13.94 23.86
N GLY A 591 -19.07 13.45 22.67
CA GLY A 591 -18.16 13.02 21.63
C GLY A 591 -17.33 14.19 21.11
N ARG A 592 -16.06 13.91 20.75
CA ARG A 592 -15.12 14.86 20.17
C ARG A 592 -14.57 14.30 18.86
N HIS A 593 -14.18 15.18 17.95
CA HIS A 593 -13.59 14.76 16.69
C HIS A 593 -12.09 14.47 16.89
N PRO A 594 -11.62 13.22 16.73
CA PRO A 594 -10.27 12.81 17.12
C PRO A 594 -9.16 13.62 16.43
N VAL A 595 -9.37 14.02 15.19
CA VAL A 595 -8.39 14.80 14.42
C VAL A 595 -8.51 16.30 14.70
N VAL A 596 -9.73 16.85 14.61
CA VAL A 596 -9.94 18.30 14.72
C VAL A 596 -9.55 18.80 16.12
N GLU A 597 -9.85 18.04 17.19
CA GLU A 597 -9.45 18.43 18.55
C GLU A 597 -7.95 18.61 18.74
N GLN A 598 -7.13 17.93 17.91
CA GLN A 598 -5.66 18.05 17.96
C GLN A 598 -5.10 19.12 17.02
N MET A 599 -5.90 19.57 16.05
CA MET A 599 -5.50 20.61 15.09
C MET A 599 -5.84 22.03 15.57
N ILE A 600 -6.81 22.15 16.45
CA ILE A 600 -7.17 23.47 17.03
C ILE A 600 -6.45 23.69 18.36
N PRO A 601 -6.12 24.94 18.70
CA PRO A 601 -5.50 25.27 19.98
C PRO A 601 -6.38 24.89 21.17
N ASN A 602 -5.75 24.55 22.29
CA ASN A 602 -6.30 24.02 23.51
C ASN A 602 -7.73 24.47 23.88
N ASP A 603 -8.60 23.48 24.23
CA ASP A 603 -9.93 23.59 24.81
C ASP A 603 -11.02 24.30 23.98
N MET A 604 -10.81 24.52 22.69
CA MET A 604 -11.84 25.17 21.85
C MET A 604 -12.78 24.18 21.13
N PHE A 605 -12.61 22.86 21.29
CA PHE A 605 -13.49 21.89 20.67
C PHE A 605 -14.77 21.71 21.48
N VAL A 606 -15.93 21.90 20.84
CA VAL A 606 -17.23 21.73 21.49
C VAL A 606 -17.72 20.30 21.30
N ALA A 607 -17.75 19.55 22.40
CA ALA A 607 -18.21 18.17 22.42
C ALA A 607 -19.72 18.06 22.20
N ASN A 608 -20.18 17.04 21.49
CA ASN A 608 -21.56 16.81 21.13
C ASN A 608 -22.06 15.40 21.48
N ASP A 609 -23.34 15.29 21.79
CA ASP A 609 -24.02 14.03 22.01
C ASP A 609 -24.65 13.52 20.71
N VAL A 610 -24.78 12.19 20.61
CA VAL A 610 -25.55 11.53 19.55
C VAL A 610 -26.26 10.32 20.13
N LEU A 611 -27.50 10.11 19.70
CA LEU A 611 -28.27 8.90 19.97
C LEU A 611 -28.93 8.44 18.67
N LEU A 612 -28.50 7.28 18.18
CA LEU A 612 -29.12 6.59 17.05
C LEU A 612 -29.49 5.16 17.46
N ASP A 613 -30.66 4.71 17.01
CA ASP A 613 -31.12 3.34 17.20
C ASP A 613 -31.90 2.85 15.96
N ASN A 614 -32.28 1.59 15.92
CA ASN A 614 -33.09 1.06 14.82
C ASN A 614 -34.59 1.30 15.01
N GLY A 615 -35.00 2.09 16.04
CA GLY A 615 -36.36 2.36 16.44
C GLY A 615 -36.74 3.84 16.29
N LYS A 616 -36.83 4.52 17.45
CA LYS A 616 -37.30 5.90 17.53
C LYS A 616 -36.29 6.97 17.12
N ASN A 617 -35.00 6.64 17.12
CA ASN A 617 -33.90 7.56 16.78
C ASN A 617 -33.10 7.05 15.61
N ARG A 618 -33.76 6.67 14.50
CA ARG A 618 -33.12 6.08 13.35
C ARG A 618 -32.40 7.10 12.48
N ILE A 619 -33.06 8.23 12.22
CA ILE A 619 -32.55 9.29 11.38
C ILE A 619 -32.51 10.59 12.17
N SER A 620 -31.38 11.27 12.17
CA SER A 620 -31.24 12.61 12.68
C SER A 620 -31.07 13.57 11.50
N ILE A 621 -32.07 14.39 11.24
CA ILE A 621 -32.01 15.48 10.27
C ILE A 621 -31.34 16.67 10.97
N ILE A 622 -30.24 17.16 10.43
CA ILE A 622 -29.40 18.20 11.02
C ILE A 622 -29.44 19.43 10.14
N THR A 623 -30.10 20.48 10.62
CA THR A 623 -30.23 21.77 9.93
C THR A 623 -29.26 22.82 10.51
N GLY A 624 -28.99 23.86 9.75
CA GLY A 624 -28.14 24.98 10.15
C GLY A 624 -27.20 25.44 9.07
N PRO A 625 -26.49 26.56 9.28
CA PRO A 625 -25.64 27.15 8.27
C PRO A 625 -24.38 26.29 7.96
N ASN A 626 -23.86 26.49 6.77
CA ASN A 626 -22.54 25.91 6.41
C ASN A 626 -21.46 26.59 7.26
N MET A 627 -20.35 25.93 7.50
CA MET A 627 -19.27 26.35 8.43
C MET A 627 -19.60 26.26 9.94
N ALA A 628 -20.84 25.97 10.32
CA ALA A 628 -21.19 25.84 11.73
C ALA A 628 -20.75 24.53 12.38
N GLY A 629 -20.28 23.55 11.58
CA GLY A 629 -19.71 22.30 12.08
C GLY A 629 -20.56 21.04 11.88
N LYS A 630 -21.62 21.07 11.05
CA LYS A 630 -22.48 19.90 10.74
C LYS A 630 -21.66 18.71 10.25
N SER A 631 -20.89 18.90 9.19
CA SER A 631 -20.05 17.84 8.56
C SER A 631 -19.00 17.31 9.54
N THR A 632 -18.38 18.18 10.35
CA THR A 632 -17.43 17.80 11.39
C THR A 632 -18.08 16.90 12.44
N TYR A 633 -19.30 17.25 12.89
CA TYR A 633 -20.06 16.45 13.84
C TYR A 633 -20.41 15.06 13.28
N MET A 634 -20.86 14.98 12.04
CA MET A 634 -21.22 13.71 11.43
C MET A 634 -20.00 12.81 11.22
N ARG A 635 -18.88 13.38 10.73
CA ARG A 635 -17.59 12.65 10.59
C ARG A 635 -17.09 12.17 11.95
N GLN A 636 -17.21 12.98 13.01
CA GLN A 636 -16.90 12.59 14.38
C GLN A 636 -17.62 11.31 14.79
N VAL A 637 -18.90 11.19 14.52
CA VAL A 637 -19.70 10.01 14.89
C VAL A 637 -19.23 8.77 14.13
N ALA A 638 -18.94 8.89 12.83
CA ALA A 638 -18.40 7.79 12.03
C ALA A 638 -17.01 7.34 12.52
N LEU A 639 -16.12 8.30 12.81
CA LEU A 639 -14.78 8.00 13.31
C LEU A 639 -14.82 7.33 14.68
N ILE A 640 -15.69 7.78 15.60
CA ILE A 640 -15.87 7.14 16.90
C ILE A 640 -16.39 5.70 16.75
N ALA A 641 -17.36 5.46 15.86
CA ALA A 641 -17.88 4.12 15.58
C ALA A 641 -16.78 3.21 14.99
N LEU A 642 -15.99 3.73 14.04
CA LEU A 642 -14.87 3.01 13.46
C LEU A 642 -13.79 2.71 14.50
N MET A 643 -13.40 3.69 15.33
CA MET A 643 -12.43 3.51 16.42
C MET A 643 -12.88 2.43 17.40
N ALA A 644 -14.16 2.38 17.76
CA ALA A 644 -14.70 1.34 18.62
C ALA A 644 -14.55 -0.06 17.98
N GLN A 645 -14.76 -0.19 16.67
CA GLN A 645 -14.68 -1.48 15.96
C GLN A 645 -13.25 -1.91 15.60
N ILE A 646 -12.27 -1.03 15.61
CA ILE A 646 -10.86 -1.48 15.59
C ILE A 646 -10.37 -1.98 16.94
N GLY A 647 -11.18 -1.81 18.02
CA GLY A 647 -10.86 -2.15 19.38
C GLY A 647 -10.20 -1.03 20.17
N SER A 648 -10.17 0.20 19.65
CA SER A 648 -9.61 1.38 20.33
C SER A 648 -10.58 1.98 21.37
N PHE A 649 -10.03 2.74 22.30
CA PHE A 649 -10.78 3.70 23.10
C PHE A 649 -11.17 4.91 22.24
N VAL A 650 -12.20 5.65 22.66
CA VAL A 650 -12.84 6.67 21.85
C VAL A 650 -12.88 8.05 22.52
N PRO A 651 -12.83 9.14 21.75
CA PRO A 651 -12.91 10.53 22.25
C PRO A 651 -14.33 10.89 22.68
N ALA A 652 -14.73 10.46 23.86
CA ALA A 652 -16.05 10.73 24.43
C ALA A 652 -16.00 10.75 25.98
N LYS A 653 -17.06 11.21 26.63
CA LYS A 653 -17.25 11.03 28.07
C LYS A 653 -17.74 9.61 28.38
N SER A 654 -18.63 9.09 27.54
CA SER A 654 -19.06 7.70 27.53
C SER A 654 -19.60 7.34 26.15
N ALA A 655 -19.46 6.09 25.76
CA ALA A 655 -19.94 5.61 24.48
C ALA A 655 -20.48 4.18 24.60
N ASN A 656 -21.65 3.93 24.00
CA ASN A 656 -22.23 2.62 23.80
C ASN A 656 -22.49 2.43 22.31
N ILE A 657 -21.66 1.63 21.67
CA ILE A 657 -21.56 1.56 20.20
C ILE A 657 -22.04 0.20 19.72
N CYS A 658 -23.01 0.22 18.80
CA CYS A 658 -23.41 -1.01 18.11
C CYS A 658 -22.43 -1.37 17.00
N ILE A 659 -22.27 -2.66 16.77
CA ILE A 659 -21.49 -3.17 15.63
C ILE A 659 -22.22 -2.81 14.34
N SER A 660 -21.53 -2.10 13.47
CA SER A 660 -21.95 -1.78 12.12
C SER A 660 -21.26 -2.71 11.13
N ASP A 661 -21.99 -3.17 10.13
CA ASP A 661 -21.43 -3.96 9.03
C ASP A 661 -20.77 -3.08 7.96
N ARG A 662 -21.28 -1.84 7.82
CA ARG A 662 -20.78 -0.85 6.86
C ARG A 662 -20.90 0.58 7.44
N ILE A 663 -19.98 1.42 7.06
CA ILE A 663 -20.09 2.87 7.20
C ILE A 663 -20.08 3.48 5.81
N PHE A 664 -21.10 4.27 5.51
CA PHE A 664 -21.18 5.04 4.28
C PHE A 664 -21.17 6.54 4.57
N THR A 665 -20.41 7.27 3.78
CA THR A 665 -20.38 8.71 3.86
C THR A 665 -20.53 9.35 2.48
N ARG A 666 -21.42 10.29 2.35
CA ARG A 666 -21.50 11.23 1.25
C ARG A 666 -21.31 12.63 1.83
N VAL A 667 -20.15 13.23 1.63
CA VAL A 667 -19.79 14.53 2.20
C VAL A 667 -19.12 15.39 1.13
N GLY A 668 -19.76 16.52 0.79
CA GLY A 668 -19.23 17.56 -0.12
C GLY A 668 -18.96 17.09 -1.56
N ALA A 669 -19.04 17.96 -2.54
CA ALA A 669 -18.59 17.67 -3.89
C ALA A 669 -17.07 17.95 -4.00
N SER A 670 -16.28 16.96 -4.38
CA SER A 670 -15.02 17.20 -5.06
C SER A 670 -15.32 17.15 -6.55
N ASP A 671 -15.04 18.24 -7.28
CA ASP A 671 -15.09 18.22 -8.73
C ASP A 671 -14.05 17.19 -9.24
N ASP A 672 -14.55 16.12 -9.80
CA ASP A 672 -13.69 15.18 -10.53
C ASP A 672 -13.68 15.58 -12.00
N LEU A 673 -12.84 16.56 -12.30
CA LEU A 673 -12.65 17.06 -13.66
C LEU A 673 -12.09 16.00 -14.62
N ALA A 674 -11.47 14.94 -14.07
CA ALA A 674 -10.84 13.90 -14.86
C ALA A 674 -11.85 12.91 -15.45
N SER A 675 -12.97 12.66 -14.75
CA SER A 675 -14.00 11.71 -15.21
C SER A 675 -15.01 12.33 -16.20
N GLY A 676 -15.02 13.65 -16.39
CA GLY A 676 -15.97 14.34 -17.25
C GLY A 676 -17.44 14.25 -16.79
N GLN A 677 -17.70 13.70 -15.59
CA GLN A 677 -19.04 13.58 -15.03
C GLN A 677 -19.45 14.88 -14.30
N SER A 678 -20.73 15.23 -14.39
CA SER A 678 -21.23 16.36 -13.59
C SER A 678 -21.21 16.02 -12.09
N THR A 679 -20.99 17.03 -11.24
CA THR A 679 -21.01 16.88 -9.78
C THR A 679 -22.30 16.23 -9.25
N LEU A 680 -23.45 16.51 -9.87
CA LEU A 680 -24.72 15.85 -9.55
C LEU A 680 -24.71 14.36 -9.91
N MET A 681 -24.12 13.97 -11.04
CA MET A 681 -24.07 12.56 -11.44
C MET A 681 -23.20 11.74 -10.49
N VAL A 682 -22.04 12.28 -10.09
CA VAL A 682 -21.16 11.66 -9.06
C VAL A 682 -21.92 11.51 -7.75
N GLU A 683 -22.64 12.56 -7.31
CA GLU A 683 -23.45 12.53 -6.10
C GLU A 683 -24.53 11.44 -6.17
N MET A 684 -25.26 11.35 -7.29
CA MET A 684 -26.34 10.37 -7.44
C MET A 684 -25.80 8.95 -7.53
N ASN A 685 -24.64 8.73 -8.13
CA ASN A 685 -23.96 7.43 -8.14
C ASN A 685 -23.58 6.98 -6.73
N GLU A 686 -22.99 7.88 -5.92
CA GLU A 686 -22.66 7.59 -4.52
C GLU A 686 -23.93 7.28 -3.69
N VAL A 687 -25.00 8.07 -3.83
CA VAL A 687 -26.27 7.82 -3.15
C VAL A 687 -26.88 6.49 -3.59
N ALA A 688 -26.86 6.19 -4.89
CA ALA A 688 -27.36 4.92 -5.41
C ALA A 688 -26.57 3.73 -4.85
N ASN A 689 -25.25 3.84 -4.77
CA ASN A 689 -24.38 2.83 -4.15
C ASN A 689 -24.78 2.60 -2.67
N ILE A 690 -24.94 3.67 -1.91
CA ILE A 690 -25.36 3.60 -0.51
C ILE A 690 -26.72 2.89 -0.37
N LEU A 691 -27.73 3.31 -1.13
CA LEU A 691 -29.08 2.75 -1.04
C LEU A 691 -29.20 1.28 -1.46
N ARG A 692 -28.33 0.83 -2.37
CA ARG A 692 -28.29 -0.58 -2.82
C ARG A 692 -27.58 -1.50 -1.82
N HIS A 693 -26.53 -1.03 -1.16
CA HIS A 693 -25.64 -1.88 -0.36
C HIS A 693 -25.78 -1.71 1.14
N ALA A 694 -26.45 -0.65 1.62
CA ALA A 694 -26.68 -0.46 3.04
C ALA A 694 -27.67 -1.49 3.60
N THR A 695 -27.47 -1.85 4.86
CA THR A 695 -28.31 -2.76 5.63
C THR A 695 -28.86 -2.07 6.89
N LYS A 696 -29.73 -2.73 7.65
CA LYS A 696 -30.21 -2.23 8.95
C LYS A 696 -29.09 -2.00 9.97
N LYS A 697 -27.93 -2.67 9.78
CA LYS A 697 -26.79 -2.54 10.68
C LYS A 697 -25.87 -1.40 10.25
N SER A 698 -26.03 -0.87 9.05
CA SER A 698 -25.15 0.17 8.51
C SER A 698 -25.32 1.52 9.22
N LEU A 699 -24.26 2.32 9.23
CA LEU A 699 -24.25 3.72 9.62
C LEU A 699 -24.07 4.57 8.37
N ILE A 700 -25.03 5.45 8.11
CA ILE A 700 -25.05 6.28 6.90
C ILE A 700 -24.88 7.76 7.29
N ILE A 701 -24.03 8.47 6.58
CA ILE A 701 -23.80 9.90 6.72
C ILE A 701 -24.02 10.57 5.38
N LEU A 702 -25.02 11.43 5.31
CA LEU A 702 -25.41 12.16 4.10
C LEU A 702 -25.32 13.66 4.38
N ASP A 703 -24.49 14.35 3.62
CA ASP A 703 -24.27 15.79 3.77
C ASP A 703 -24.67 16.51 2.49
N GLU A 704 -25.70 17.35 2.60
CA GLU A 704 -26.20 18.25 1.56
C GLU A 704 -26.58 17.56 0.23
N ILE A 705 -27.40 16.52 0.30
CA ILE A 705 -27.90 15.81 -0.88
C ILE A 705 -28.85 16.72 -1.69
N GLY A 706 -28.72 16.68 -3.03
CA GLY A 706 -29.57 17.41 -3.95
C GLY A 706 -29.14 18.86 -4.22
N ARG A 707 -27.93 19.26 -3.79
CA ARG A 707 -27.44 20.63 -3.96
C ARG A 707 -27.03 20.97 -5.40
N GLY A 708 -26.70 19.97 -6.21
CA GLY A 708 -26.22 20.14 -7.58
C GLY A 708 -27.29 20.41 -8.65
N THR A 709 -28.56 20.56 -8.27
CA THR A 709 -29.69 20.75 -9.18
C THR A 709 -30.64 21.85 -8.72
N SER A 710 -31.80 22.01 -9.37
CA SER A 710 -32.83 22.98 -8.96
C SER A 710 -33.31 22.70 -7.53
N THR A 711 -33.72 23.72 -6.80
CA THR A 711 -34.15 23.61 -5.39
C THR A 711 -35.26 22.58 -5.21
N TYR A 712 -36.24 22.55 -6.10
CA TYR A 712 -37.36 21.60 -5.99
C TYR A 712 -36.98 20.17 -6.29
N ASP A 713 -36.15 19.93 -7.33
CA ASP A 713 -35.69 18.60 -7.67
C ASP A 713 -34.77 18.06 -6.57
N GLY A 714 -33.82 18.89 -6.10
CA GLY A 714 -32.90 18.51 -5.03
C GLY A 714 -33.60 18.19 -3.72
N MET A 715 -34.58 19.00 -3.35
CA MET A 715 -35.42 18.79 -2.16
C MET A 715 -36.23 17.50 -2.31
N SER A 716 -36.84 17.25 -3.48
CA SER A 716 -37.64 16.05 -3.73
C SER A 716 -36.82 14.79 -3.65
N ILE A 717 -35.59 14.79 -4.21
CA ILE A 717 -34.66 13.69 -4.10
C ILE A 717 -34.27 13.44 -2.65
N ALA A 718 -33.87 14.49 -1.94
CA ALA A 718 -33.48 14.41 -0.53
C ALA A 718 -34.60 13.85 0.34
N TRP A 719 -35.83 14.32 0.12
CA TRP A 719 -37.02 13.85 0.80
C TRP A 719 -37.26 12.35 0.56
N ALA A 720 -37.29 11.92 -0.70
CA ALA A 720 -37.49 10.53 -1.08
C ALA A 720 -36.40 9.60 -0.53
N VAL A 721 -35.15 10.06 -0.46
CA VAL A 721 -34.01 9.31 0.14
C VAL A 721 -34.26 9.11 1.64
N VAL A 722 -34.70 10.16 2.36
CA VAL A 722 -35.01 10.03 3.79
C VAL A 722 -36.17 9.07 4.02
N GLU A 723 -37.24 9.15 3.22
CA GLU A 723 -38.38 8.21 3.29
C GLU A 723 -37.94 6.76 3.07
N TYR A 724 -37.12 6.51 2.04
CA TYR A 724 -36.60 5.17 1.72
C TYR A 724 -35.77 4.59 2.88
N ILE A 725 -34.89 5.40 3.47
CA ILE A 725 -34.07 4.98 4.60
C ILE A 725 -34.91 4.79 5.88
N ALA A 726 -35.93 5.64 6.10
CA ALA A 726 -36.81 5.59 7.26
C ALA A 726 -37.68 4.33 7.28
N ASP A 727 -38.08 3.80 6.12
CA ASP A 727 -38.88 2.59 6.06
C ASP A 727 -38.07 1.37 6.46
N ALA A 728 -38.37 0.78 7.60
CA ALA A 728 -37.71 -0.41 8.13
C ALA A 728 -37.91 -1.66 7.25
N ARG A 729 -38.85 -1.64 6.29
CA ARG A 729 -39.08 -2.72 5.32
C ARG A 729 -38.15 -2.60 4.12
N GLN A 730 -37.79 -1.37 3.77
CA GLN A 730 -36.85 -1.06 2.67
C GLN A 730 -35.40 -1.16 3.19
N LEU A 731 -35.01 -0.29 4.10
CA LEU A 731 -33.64 -0.19 4.60
C LEU A 731 -33.56 -0.16 6.13
N GLY A 732 -34.08 0.87 6.79
CA GLY A 732 -34.08 0.98 8.26
C GLY A 732 -32.71 1.22 8.89
N ALA A 733 -31.75 1.83 8.18
CA ALA A 733 -30.40 2.10 8.64
C ALA A 733 -30.32 3.32 9.57
N LYS A 734 -29.32 3.34 10.45
CA LYS A 734 -28.99 4.50 11.29
C LYS A 734 -28.35 5.59 10.42
N THR A 735 -28.92 6.80 10.45
CA THR A 735 -28.52 7.85 9.50
C THR A 735 -28.38 9.21 10.17
N LEU A 736 -27.31 9.92 9.86
CA LEU A 736 -27.14 11.35 10.07
C LEU A 736 -27.30 12.05 8.73
N PHE A 737 -28.25 12.95 8.63
CA PHE A 737 -28.61 13.63 7.39
C PHE A 737 -28.48 15.14 7.60
N ALA A 738 -27.43 15.77 7.10
CA ALA A 738 -27.33 17.23 7.13
C ALA A 738 -27.93 17.84 5.86
N THR A 739 -28.68 18.88 6.03
CA THR A 739 -29.36 19.56 4.93
C THR A 739 -29.48 21.05 5.17
N HIS A 740 -29.66 21.80 4.08
CA HIS A 740 -30.05 23.20 4.09
C HIS A 740 -31.55 23.38 3.72
N TYR A 741 -32.23 22.29 3.34
CA TYR A 741 -33.66 22.29 3.10
C TYR A 741 -34.40 22.21 4.44
N HIS A 742 -34.96 23.32 4.88
CA HIS A 742 -35.70 23.41 6.14
C HIS A 742 -36.99 22.60 6.11
N GLU A 743 -37.56 22.43 4.93
CA GLU A 743 -38.79 21.68 4.67
C GLU A 743 -38.68 20.21 5.09
N LEU A 744 -37.46 19.62 5.07
CA LEU A 744 -37.27 18.25 5.54
C LEU A 744 -37.54 18.10 7.05
N THR A 745 -37.55 19.18 7.81
CA THR A 745 -37.90 19.13 9.24
C THR A 745 -39.35 18.71 9.49
N GLU A 746 -40.24 18.87 8.53
CA GLU A 746 -41.63 18.41 8.60
C GLU A 746 -41.76 16.86 8.61
N LEU A 747 -40.70 16.15 8.30
CA LEU A 747 -40.65 14.68 8.37
C LEU A 747 -40.65 14.17 9.82
N GLU A 748 -40.24 14.97 10.81
CA GLU A 748 -40.41 14.64 12.23
C GLU A 748 -41.91 14.59 12.58
N GLY A 749 -42.37 13.46 13.11
CA GLY A 749 -43.77 13.21 13.39
C GLY A 749 -44.58 12.61 12.23
N ALA A 750 -44.18 12.84 10.98
CA ALA A 750 -44.73 12.15 9.80
C ALA A 750 -44.11 10.76 9.60
N LEU A 751 -42.84 10.60 9.83
CA LEU A 751 -42.12 9.36 9.71
C LEU A 751 -41.60 8.83 11.05
N ASN A 752 -41.77 7.53 11.28
CA ASN A 752 -41.28 6.89 12.50
C ASN A 752 -39.75 6.83 12.52
N GLY A 753 -39.14 7.32 13.60
CA GLY A 753 -37.71 7.26 13.81
C GLY A 753 -36.91 8.42 13.23
N VAL A 754 -37.56 9.44 12.71
CA VAL A 754 -36.96 10.70 12.27
C VAL A 754 -37.02 11.74 13.37
N ASN A 755 -35.91 12.39 13.68
CA ASN A 755 -35.81 13.45 14.68
C ASN A 755 -35.01 14.62 14.11
N ASN A 756 -35.43 15.83 14.45
CA ASN A 756 -34.77 17.06 14.01
C ASN A 756 -33.76 17.58 15.02
N TYR A 757 -32.63 18.01 14.51
CA TYR A 757 -31.57 18.67 15.26
C TYR A 757 -31.11 19.91 14.51
N CYS A 758 -30.59 20.88 15.23
CA CYS A 758 -29.99 22.07 14.63
C CYS A 758 -28.70 22.44 15.38
N ILE A 759 -27.88 23.25 14.73
CA ILE A 759 -26.72 23.85 15.39
C ILE A 759 -27.19 25.07 16.18
N ALA A 760 -26.85 25.12 17.46
CA ALA A 760 -27.18 26.27 18.32
C ALA A 760 -26.37 27.49 17.85
N VAL A 761 -27.11 28.58 17.66
CA VAL A 761 -26.62 29.90 17.26
C VAL A 761 -26.98 30.91 18.34
N LYS A 762 -26.03 31.77 18.68
CA LYS A 762 -26.32 32.91 19.57
C LYS A 762 -26.30 34.20 18.75
N GLU A 763 -27.43 34.87 18.68
CA GLU A 763 -27.55 36.16 18.02
C GLU A 763 -27.06 37.27 18.98
N GLN A 764 -26.18 38.14 18.48
CA GLN A 764 -25.69 39.33 19.18
C GLN A 764 -25.91 40.55 18.29
N GLY A 765 -27.14 41.10 18.31
CA GLY A 765 -27.56 42.16 17.37
C GLY A 765 -27.56 41.62 15.94
N ASP A 766 -26.84 42.27 15.03
CA ASP A 766 -26.71 41.87 13.62
C ASP A 766 -25.66 40.79 13.38
N ASP A 767 -24.91 40.39 14.40
CA ASP A 767 -23.86 39.36 14.30
C ASP A 767 -24.34 38.05 14.93
N ILE A 768 -23.79 36.94 14.38
CA ILE A 768 -24.08 35.59 14.87
C ILE A 768 -22.81 34.90 15.36
N VAL A 769 -22.94 34.17 16.47
CA VAL A 769 -21.90 33.31 17.00
C VAL A 769 -22.38 31.87 16.93
N PHE A 770 -21.68 31.04 16.18
CA PHE A 770 -21.96 29.61 16.11
C PHE A 770 -21.44 28.94 17.36
N LEU A 771 -22.34 28.40 18.18
CA LEU A 771 -21.96 27.70 19.40
C LEU A 771 -21.40 26.29 19.13
N ARG A 772 -21.47 25.79 17.87
CA ARG A 772 -21.03 24.45 17.46
C ARG A 772 -21.65 23.31 18.26
N LYS A 773 -22.75 23.58 18.96
CA LYS A 773 -23.50 22.60 19.77
C LYS A 773 -24.74 22.16 19.02
N ILE A 774 -24.92 20.84 18.89
CA ILE A 774 -26.09 20.21 18.30
C ILE A 774 -27.19 20.15 19.39
N VAL A 775 -28.35 20.67 19.08
CA VAL A 775 -29.51 20.69 19.98
C VAL A 775 -30.74 20.13 19.25
N LYS A 776 -31.68 19.58 19.99
CA LYS A 776 -32.94 19.07 19.42
C LYS A 776 -33.81 20.21 18.92
N GLY A 777 -34.40 20.05 17.74
CA GLY A 777 -35.30 21.02 17.07
C GLY A 777 -34.81 21.36 15.66
N GLY A 778 -35.65 21.97 14.86
CA GLY A 778 -35.32 22.52 13.54
C GLY A 778 -34.79 23.96 13.63
N ALA A 779 -33.97 24.37 12.66
CA ALA A 779 -33.63 25.79 12.50
C ALA A 779 -34.70 26.49 11.67
N ASP A 780 -35.29 27.51 12.21
CA ASP A 780 -36.39 28.25 11.56
C ASP A 780 -35.91 29.29 10.54
N ARG A 781 -34.61 29.55 10.46
CA ARG A 781 -34.02 30.59 9.61
C ARG A 781 -32.77 30.15 8.91
N SER A 782 -32.58 30.63 7.69
CA SER A 782 -31.36 30.56 6.93
C SER A 782 -30.39 31.66 7.38
N TYR A 783 -29.12 31.31 7.62
CA TYR A 783 -28.06 32.24 8.04
C TYR A 783 -27.03 32.52 6.94
N GLY A 784 -27.38 32.27 5.66
CA GLY A 784 -26.44 32.43 4.53
C GLY A 784 -25.93 33.86 4.38
N ILE A 785 -26.78 34.87 4.58
CA ILE A 785 -26.42 36.28 4.49
C ILE A 785 -25.44 36.68 5.60
N GLN A 786 -25.66 36.20 6.80
CA GLN A 786 -24.76 36.45 7.94
C GLN A 786 -23.39 35.79 7.73
N VAL A 787 -23.36 34.60 7.16
CA VAL A 787 -22.09 33.95 6.77
C VAL A 787 -21.37 34.75 5.69
N ALA A 788 -22.09 35.29 4.69
CA ALA A 788 -21.49 36.15 3.67
C ALA A 788 -20.92 37.44 4.29
N LYS A 789 -21.56 38.01 5.29
CA LYS A 789 -21.05 39.16 6.07
C LYS A 789 -19.72 38.78 6.79
N LEU A 790 -19.73 37.64 7.47
CA LEU A 790 -18.52 37.14 8.16
C LEU A 790 -17.36 36.85 7.19
N ALA A 791 -17.66 36.46 5.97
CA ALA A 791 -16.67 36.23 4.89
C ALA A 791 -16.13 37.53 4.26
N GLY A 792 -16.64 38.71 4.64
CA GLY A 792 -16.19 40.00 4.14
C GLY A 792 -16.84 40.43 2.83
N VAL A 793 -18.02 39.91 2.46
CA VAL A 793 -18.81 40.38 1.33
C VAL A 793 -19.22 41.84 1.59
N PRO A 794 -19.11 42.75 0.62
CA PRO A 794 -19.42 44.17 0.82
C PRO A 794 -20.86 44.43 1.36
N ASP A 795 -20.98 45.35 2.32
CA ASP A 795 -22.24 45.66 3.01
C ASP A 795 -23.41 46.02 2.05
N ARG A 796 -23.12 46.63 0.92
CA ARG A 796 -24.13 46.92 -0.12
C ARG A 796 -24.81 45.67 -0.66
N VAL A 797 -24.02 44.60 -0.86
CA VAL A 797 -24.51 43.30 -1.33
C VAL A 797 -25.31 42.61 -0.22
N ILE A 798 -24.79 42.66 1.01
CA ILE A 798 -25.45 42.10 2.20
C ILE A 798 -26.82 42.73 2.44
N ASN A 799 -26.92 44.09 2.42
CA ASN A 799 -28.14 44.80 2.63
C ASN A 799 -29.18 44.48 1.54
N ARG A 800 -28.77 44.47 0.28
CA ARG A 800 -29.66 44.09 -0.84
C ARG A 800 -30.16 42.66 -0.73
N ALA A 801 -29.26 41.73 -0.30
CA ALA A 801 -29.65 40.34 -0.09
C ALA A 801 -30.67 40.18 1.04
N LYS A 802 -30.58 40.97 2.12
CA LYS A 802 -31.61 40.98 3.19
C LYS A 802 -32.98 41.41 2.67
N GLU A 803 -33.05 42.52 1.89
CA GLU A 803 -34.27 42.97 1.25
C GLU A 803 -34.88 41.90 0.33
N LEU A 804 -34.08 41.28 -0.50
CA LEU A 804 -34.53 40.23 -1.43
C LEU A 804 -35.05 38.97 -0.71
N VAL A 805 -34.45 38.57 0.42
CA VAL A 805 -34.96 37.44 1.21
C VAL A 805 -36.35 37.76 1.79
N GLU A 806 -36.58 38.98 2.29
CA GLU A 806 -37.92 39.37 2.78
C GLU A 806 -38.97 39.31 1.66
N GLU A 807 -38.63 39.80 0.44
CA GLU A 807 -39.51 39.73 -0.73
C GLU A 807 -39.81 38.30 -1.20
N LEU A 808 -38.82 37.36 -1.08
CA LEU A 808 -38.96 35.98 -1.53
C LEU A 808 -39.61 35.03 -0.50
N THR A 809 -39.58 35.37 0.79
CA THR A 809 -40.09 34.52 1.86
C THR A 809 -41.63 34.52 1.93
N ASP A 810 -42.30 35.52 1.36
CA ASP A 810 -43.77 35.61 1.29
C ASP A 810 -44.43 34.59 0.33
N ALA A 811 -43.67 33.78 -0.39
CA ALA A 811 -44.18 32.76 -1.32
C ALA A 811 -44.18 31.35 -0.70
N ASP A 812 -45.24 30.95 -0.17
CA ASP A 812 -45.89 29.70 0.32
C ASP A 812 -45.26 28.32 -0.03
N ILE A 813 -44.00 28.05 0.27
CA ILE A 813 -43.36 26.75 0.13
C ILE A 813 -43.63 25.85 1.37
N ALA A 814 -43.62 26.44 2.56
CA ALA A 814 -43.80 25.73 3.83
C ALA A 814 -45.21 25.13 4.03
N ALA A 815 -46.24 25.77 3.49
CA ALA A 815 -47.59 25.29 3.59
C ALA A 815 -47.85 24.02 2.76
N ARG A 816 -47.24 23.91 1.56
CA ARG A 816 -47.34 22.69 0.71
C ARG A 816 -46.55 21.49 1.29
N ALA A 817 -45.44 21.73 1.93
CA ALA A 817 -44.65 20.66 2.59
C ALA A 817 -45.45 20.01 3.74
N ARG A 818 -46.21 20.82 4.51
CA ARG A 818 -47.10 20.33 5.58
C ARG A 818 -48.26 19.49 5.06
N GLU A 819 -48.89 19.88 3.94
CA GLU A 819 -49.95 19.10 3.28
C GLU A 819 -49.48 17.73 2.84
N ILE A 820 -48.30 17.62 2.24
CA ILE A 820 -47.72 16.36 1.78
C ILE A 820 -47.37 15.42 2.96
N ALA A 821 -46.81 15.98 4.05
CA ALA A 821 -46.51 15.21 5.26
C ALA A 821 -47.79 14.69 5.96
N GLN A 822 -48.90 15.43 5.94
CA GLN A 822 -50.19 15.02 6.52
C GLN A 822 -50.93 13.98 5.69
N MET A 823 -50.75 13.93 4.36
CA MET A 823 -51.35 12.92 3.48
C MET A 823 -50.82 11.51 3.71
N GLN A 824 -49.63 11.35 4.25
CA GLN A 824 -49.03 10.05 4.51
C GLN A 824 -49.48 9.37 5.82
N SER A 825 -50.11 10.09 6.72
CA SER A 825 -50.63 9.57 8.00
C SER A 825 -51.93 8.75 7.89
N THR A 826 -52.54 8.63 6.71
CA THR A 826 -53.74 7.84 6.48
C THR A 826 -53.42 6.53 5.76
N PRO A 827 -53.84 5.34 6.28
CA PRO A 827 -53.57 4.08 5.59
C PRO A 827 -54.38 3.97 4.32
N SER A 828 -53.79 4.23 3.19
CA SER A 828 -54.36 4.05 1.85
C SER A 828 -54.70 2.59 1.58
N LYS A 829 -56.02 2.28 1.44
CA LYS A 829 -56.53 1.04 0.90
C LYS A 829 -55.97 0.85 -0.52
N LYS A 830 -55.30 -0.27 -0.70
CA LYS A 830 -54.85 -0.77 -2.01
C LYS A 830 -55.92 -0.57 -3.10
N ARG A 831 -55.62 0.22 -4.10
CA ARG A 831 -56.20 0.07 -5.43
C ARG A 831 -55.13 -0.49 -6.34
N VAL A 832 -55.28 -1.75 -6.69
CA VAL A 832 -54.55 -2.38 -7.78
C VAL A 832 -55.05 -1.76 -9.09
N SER A 833 -54.28 -0.93 -9.73
CA SER A 833 -54.45 -0.54 -11.11
C SER A 833 -53.38 -1.20 -11.99
N ARG A 834 -53.87 -1.83 -13.06
CA ARG A 834 -53.08 -2.51 -14.09
C ARG A 834 -52.15 -1.51 -14.79
N PRO A 835 -51.03 -1.98 -15.31
CA PRO A 835 -50.12 -1.15 -16.10
C PRO A 835 -50.67 -1.09 -17.55
N ASP A 836 -51.21 0.07 -17.92
CA ASP A 836 -51.41 0.42 -19.34
C ASP A 836 -51.34 1.96 -19.49
N GLU A 837 -50.61 2.33 -20.52
CA GLU A 837 -50.45 3.69 -21.07
C GLU A 837 -49.46 4.64 -20.37
N VAL A 838 -48.20 4.50 -20.81
CA VAL A 838 -47.16 5.51 -20.68
C VAL A 838 -47.46 6.62 -21.70
N ASP A 839 -47.81 7.79 -21.23
CA ASP A 839 -47.97 8.98 -22.03
C ASP A 839 -46.62 9.40 -22.65
N ALA A 840 -46.57 9.35 -23.99
CA ALA A 840 -45.36 9.50 -24.80
C ALA A 840 -44.88 10.95 -24.96
N ASN A 841 -45.29 11.88 -24.09
CA ASN A 841 -44.97 13.30 -24.23
C ASN A 841 -44.09 13.90 -23.09
N GLN A 842 -43.36 13.08 -22.36
CA GLN A 842 -42.38 13.60 -21.42
C GLN A 842 -41.01 13.67 -22.11
N LEU A 843 -40.67 14.85 -22.62
CA LEU A 843 -39.32 15.17 -23.12
C LEU A 843 -38.29 15.00 -22.01
N THR A 844 -37.52 13.94 -22.11
CA THR A 844 -36.32 13.75 -21.29
C THR A 844 -35.19 14.61 -21.85
N LEU A 845 -34.50 15.35 -21.01
CA LEU A 845 -33.41 16.27 -21.35
C LEU A 845 -32.14 15.56 -21.84
N PHE A 846 -32.15 14.24 -21.95
CA PHE A 846 -31.15 13.41 -22.59
C PHE A 846 -31.79 12.75 -23.81
N ASP A 847 -32.00 13.53 -24.85
CA ASP A 847 -32.07 13.00 -26.19
C ASP A 847 -30.66 12.51 -26.55
N THR A 848 -30.33 11.29 -26.12
CA THR A 848 -29.43 10.47 -26.95
C THR A 848 -30.09 10.47 -28.30
N VAL A 849 -29.41 11.09 -29.27
CA VAL A 849 -29.83 11.14 -30.67
C VAL A 849 -30.33 9.77 -31.03
N LYS A 850 -31.65 9.57 -31.04
CA LYS A 850 -32.30 8.39 -31.55
C LYS A 850 -32.02 8.43 -33.03
N ASP A 851 -31.06 7.67 -33.47
CA ASP A 851 -30.76 7.49 -34.86
C ASP A 851 -31.75 6.43 -35.42
N ASP A 852 -33.03 6.79 -35.32
CA ASP A 852 -34.13 5.94 -35.78
C ASP A 852 -33.95 5.58 -37.24
N SER A 853 -33.27 6.40 -38.04
CA SER A 853 -33.08 6.13 -39.48
C SER A 853 -32.09 4.99 -39.77
N ILE A 854 -30.99 4.89 -39.04
CA ILE A 854 -29.99 3.82 -39.21
C ILE A 854 -30.51 2.52 -38.55
N ILE A 855 -31.17 2.64 -37.40
CA ILE A 855 -31.78 1.48 -36.72
C ILE A 855 -32.92 0.92 -37.56
N GLU A 856 -33.74 1.77 -38.19
CA GLU A 856 -34.77 1.34 -39.11
C GLU A 856 -34.20 0.71 -40.38
N GLU A 857 -33.09 1.22 -40.91
CA GLU A 857 -32.40 0.65 -42.05
C GLU A 857 -31.81 -0.73 -41.71
N ILE A 858 -31.20 -0.88 -40.51
CA ILE A 858 -30.69 -2.18 -40.03
C ILE A 858 -31.83 -3.21 -39.86
N LYS A 859 -32.98 -2.79 -39.32
CA LYS A 859 -34.15 -3.68 -39.17
C LYS A 859 -34.76 -4.15 -40.48
N LYS A 860 -34.58 -3.40 -41.55
CA LYS A 860 -35.10 -3.72 -42.90
C LYS A 860 -34.13 -4.53 -43.75
N LEU A 861 -32.90 -4.79 -43.29
CA LEU A 861 -31.90 -5.56 -44.00
C LEU A 861 -32.22 -7.06 -43.94
N GLU A 862 -32.48 -7.68 -45.13
CA GLU A 862 -32.58 -9.13 -45.26
C GLU A 862 -31.18 -9.75 -45.41
N ILE A 863 -30.47 -9.89 -44.27
CA ILE A 863 -29.05 -10.35 -44.22
C ILE A 863 -28.85 -11.68 -44.93
N ALA A 864 -29.88 -12.58 -44.89
CA ALA A 864 -29.84 -13.90 -45.53
C ALA A 864 -29.78 -13.85 -47.08
N ASN A 865 -30.17 -12.73 -47.68
CA ASN A 865 -30.24 -12.55 -49.12
C ASN A 865 -29.14 -11.62 -49.68
N MET A 866 -28.22 -11.16 -48.83
CA MET A 866 -27.13 -10.26 -49.19
C MET A 866 -25.85 -11.02 -49.57
N THR A 867 -25.14 -10.55 -50.59
CA THR A 867 -23.79 -11.05 -50.84
C THR A 867 -22.81 -10.44 -49.81
N PRO A 868 -21.67 -11.09 -49.51
CA PRO A 868 -20.67 -10.53 -48.61
C PRO A 868 -20.20 -9.12 -49.00
N LEU A 869 -20.14 -8.82 -50.26
CA LEU A 869 -19.75 -7.50 -50.79
C LEU A 869 -20.83 -6.45 -50.52
N ASP A 870 -22.11 -6.79 -50.68
CA ASP A 870 -23.23 -5.89 -50.39
C ASP A 870 -23.36 -5.63 -48.89
N ALA A 871 -23.12 -6.61 -48.05
CA ALA A 871 -23.11 -6.46 -46.60
C ALA A 871 -21.98 -5.49 -46.16
N LEU A 872 -20.77 -5.64 -46.73
CA LEU A 872 -19.63 -4.75 -46.46
C LEU A 872 -19.89 -3.31 -46.92
N ASN A 873 -20.43 -3.11 -48.10
CA ASN A 873 -20.79 -1.82 -48.65
C ASN A 873 -21.88 -1.13 -47.81
N THR A 874 -22.87 -1.88 -47.35
CA THR A 874 -23.94 -1.35 -46.52
C THR A 874 -23.42 -0.94 -45.14
N LEU A 875 -22.53 -1.72 -44.52
CA LEU A 875 -21.87 -1.36 -43.28
C LEU A 875 -20.97 -0.12 -43.44
N TYR A 876 -20.23 -0.03 -44.52
CA TYR A 876 -19.39 1.13 -44.81
C TYR A 876 -20.22 2.39 -44.99
N ARG A 877 -21.37 2.32 -45.70
CA ARG A 877 -22.30 3.44 -45.88
C ARG A 877 -22.88 3.89 -44.52
N MET A 878 -23.32 2.95 -43.70
CA MET A 878 -23.84 3.26 -42.34
C MET A 878 -22.77 3.91 -41.46
N GLN A 879 -21.54 3.40 -41.50
CA GLN A 879 -20.42 4.00 -40.77
C GLN A 879 -20.08 5.41 -41.27
N ALA A 880 -20.10 5.63 -42.55
CA ALA A 880 -19.86 6.94 -43.15
C ALA A 880 -20.97 7.94 -42.75
N THR A 881 -22.22 7.48 -42.69
CA THR A 881 -23.36 8.30 -42.25
C THR A 881 -23.22 8.68 -40.77
N LEU A 882 -22.77 7.77 -39.92
CA LEU A 882 -22.48 8.06 -38.50
C LEU A 882 -21.34 9.04 -38.34
N LYS A 883 -20.24 8.88 -39.10
CA LYS A 883 -19.05 9.77 -39.03
C LYS A 883 -19.30 11.19 -39.54
N ASN A 884 -20.24 11.40 -40.46
CA ASN A 884 -20.55 12.72 -40.99
C ASN A 884 -21.58 13.50 -40.15
N ARG A 885 -22.03 12.95 -39.01
CA ARG A 885 -22.99 13.55 -38.11
C ARG A 885 -22.37 14.03 -36.78
N ILE A 886 -21.05 13.90 -36.60
CA ILE A 886 -20.28 14.41 -35.44
C ILE A 886 -19.68 15.76 -35.79
#